data_d007a97787dec9155ce03a6feaa37380
#
_entry.id   d007a97787dec9155ce03a6feaa37380
#
_cell.length_a   1.000
_cell.length_b   1.000
_cell.length_c   1.000
_cell.angle_alpha   90.00
_cell.angle_beta   90.00
_cell.angle_gamma   90.00
#
_symmetry.space_group_name_H-M   'P 1'
#
loop_
_entity.id
_entity.type
_entity.pdbx_description
1 polymer ?
#
loop_
_entity_poly.entity_id
_entity_poly.type
_entity_poly.pdbx_seq_one_letter_code
_entity_poly.pdbx_strand_id
1 'polypeptide(L)'
;MAGLCLFAASAQAVSSAVNISTRMVVETGDNVLIGGFIVYGTGHKTVGVRAIGPSLPLQGTLSDPVLELHDSSGALIAANDNWRSSQQAEIIAAGLAPGDDRDSALIATLETGNYTAIVRGANNETGVAIVEVYDLDSGTPTARLGNIATRGHILTGDNVMIGGFIIRGDLPKRVIIRSRGPSLNLNGAPLSGRLTDPMLELHDGSGALMMANDNWRSSQEAEVDASTLAPTDDREPAIVVTLPPGNYTAVTRGTGETSGIALIEIYDLDQPPQADGSTLYLAALRSQGAANSPGSGTASLRLSSDETSAIFSFAFSNLTGPVAGMRIYASDGTLLFDLNGAIPQPDGTYLWVFTPVGSFTVADIIAALRAGQIYFRIDTAAYPLGEISGFLNVAAGGQIAPVPSPPPPLPAGTPTVADAGRFLSQATFGATDALIAMVQSEGFDAFLDQQFAAPVSSHLAFVDASGVNPPTITQTNDAWWTLAISAPDQLRQRVAFALSEFMVVSNSSKNLGNQPGALPAYYDVLVGGAFGNFRQLLEDITLNPAMGSFLDMLKNDKANASGTRLPNENYAREIMQLFSIGLYHLNLDGSLALSSGGLPIPTYDQDAILGTAAVFTGWTYAQATNPPVFNPPADWRNPMVNVASHHSPNSKTILNGVLIPAGQTAAQDFSTTLDTIFNHPNVGPFFCKQLIQRLVTSNPSPGYIYRVTAVFNNNGQGVRGDLKAVVRAILMDYDARGSAKTGQGAGHEREPVIRLTNLLRAFNASSPDGKFSVRNAYTNFAEEAMHSPTVFNFFSPDYMAPGAITAAGLNSPEFGITTETTVVTIANYLNSAIYSYLGPSSDRITLNLTNEQALAADPVQLVDHLNSLLMANNMSTGMRNILINAITQIPANNPAERAKTAIYLVINSPEFTIDK
;
A
#
# COMPACT_ATOMS: atom_id res chain seq x y z
N MET A 1 -43.67 22.34 20.21
CA MET A 1 -42.23 22.24 19.91
C MET A 1 -41.94 20.78 19.60
N ALA A 2 -41.88 20.42 18.34
CA ALA A 2 -41.58 19.07 17.88
C ALA A 2 -40.10 19.00 17.63
N GLY A 3 -39.37 18.16 18.39
CA GLY A 3 -37.95 17.89 18.16
C GLY A 3 -37.79 16.92 17.02
N LEU A 4 -37.14 17.37 15.99
CA LEU A 4 -36.74 16.56 14.83
C LEU A 4 -35.45 15.83 15.21
N CYS A 5 -35.52 14.53 15.53
CA CYS A 5 -34.35 13.66 15.62
C CYS A 5 -33.89 13.33 14.22
N LEU A 6 -32.82 13.97 13.73
CA LEU A 6 -32.05 13.49 12.58
C LEU A 6 -31.27 12.25 13.00
N PHE A 7 -31.69 11.08 12.55
CA PHE A 7 -30.83 9.91 12.52
C PHE A 7 -29.84 10.08 11.38
N ALA A 8 -28.56 10.29 11.72
CA ALA A 8 -27.47 10.10 10.78
C ALA A 8 -27.42 8.60 10.48
N ALA A 9 -27.78 8.20 9.26
CA ALA A 9 -27.54 6.86 8.78
C ALA A 9 -26.00 6.71 8.60
N SER A 10 -25.37 5.98 9.51
CA SER A 10 -24.00 5.50 9.30
C SER A 10 -24.01 4.56 8.10
N ALA A 11 -23.15 4.79 7.10
CA ALA A 11 -22.92 3.84 6.04
C ALA A 11 -22.42 2.52 6.69
N GLN A 12 -23.23 1.48 6.64
CA GLN A 12 -22.86 0.17 7.15
C GLN A 12 -21.91 -0.50 6.13
N ALA A 13 -20.72 -0.87 6.57
CA ALA A 13 -19.84 -1.72 5.78
C ALA A 13 -20.52 -3.06 5.52
N VAL A 14 -20.54 -3.49 4.26
CA VAL A 14 -21.24 -4.70 3.82
C VAL A 14 -20.27 -5.87 3.85
N SER A 15 -20.67 -6.95 4.51
CA SER A 15 -19.91 -8.20 4.52
C SER A 15 -20.02 -8.96 3.21
N SER A 16 -18.93 -9.57 2.74
CA SER A 16 -18.86 -10.35 1.52
C SER A 16 -18.12 -11.67 1.71
N ALA A 17 -18.51 -12.71 0.97
CA ALA A 17 -17.68 -13.90 0.80
C ALA A 17 -16.57 -13.55 -0.20
N VAL A 18 -15.29 -13.64 0.22
CA VAL A 18 -14.15 -13.13 -0.55
C VAL A 18 -13.17 -14.20 -1.00
N ASN A 19 -13.25 -15.39 -0.45
CA ASN A 19 -12.38 -16.51 -0.82
C ASN A 19 -13.13 -17.81 -0.72
N ILE A 20 -12.78 -18.74 -1.61
CA ILE A 20 -13.17 -20.12 -1.51
C ILE A 20 -12.03 -20.99 -1.94
N SER A 21 -11.80 -22.02 -1.17
CA SER A 21 -10.82 -23.05 -1.45
C SER A 21 -11.44 -24.42 -1.31
N THR A 22 -11.15 -25.35 -2.23
CA THR A 22 -11.56 -26.76 -2.05
C THR A 22 -10.38 -27.67 -2.21
N ARG A 23 -10.19 -28.52 -1.20
CA ARG A 23 -9.18 -29.57 -1.17
C ARG A 23 -9.81 -30.92 -1.44
N MET A 24 -9.22 -31.66 -2.38
CA MET A 24 -9.58 -33.06 -2.64
C MET A 24 -8.51 -33.79 -3.44
N VAL A 25 -8.71 -35.09 -3.67
CA VAL A 25 -7.85 -35.87 -4.58
C VAL A 25 -8.22 -35.55 -6.02
N VAL A 26 -7.24 -35.16 -6.82
CA VAL A 26 -7.36 -34.99 -8.29
C VAL A 26 -7.01 -36.31 -8.95
N GLU A 27 -7.93 -36.85 -9.72
CA GLU A 27 -7.76 -38.07 -10.52
C GLU A 27 -7.70 -37.75 -12.01
N THR A 28 -7.81 -38.72 -12.88
CA THR A 28 -7.77 -38.55 -14.34
C THR A 28 -9.15 -38.59 -15.00
N GLY A 29 -9.24 -38.13 -16.24
CA GLY A 29 -10.50 -38.12 -17.03
C GLY A 29 -11.53 -37.14 -16.45
N ASP A 30 -12.73 -37.61 -16.14
CA ASP A 30 -13.83 -36.80 -15.61
C ASP A 30 -13.77 -36.64 -14.07
N ASN A 31 -12.83 -37.32 -13.41
CA ASN A 31 -12.63 -37.28 -11.95
C ASN A 31 -11.60 -36.23 -11.54
N VAL A 32 -11.41 -35.21 -12.33
CA VAL A 32 -10.53 -34.04 -12.00
C VAL A 32 -11.23 -33.12 -11.00
N LEU A 33 -10.47 -32.23 -10.37
CA LEU A 33 -11.03 -31.23 -9.48
C LEU A 33 -11.63 -30.08 -10.30
N ILE A 34 -12.93 -29.82 -10.12
CA ILE A 34 -13.68 -28.81 -10.84
C ILE A 34 -14.28 -27.81 -9.86
N GLY A 35 -13.72 -26.60 -9.84
CA GLY A 35 -14.23 -25.46 -9.07
C GLY A 35 -15.08 -24.54 -9.94
N GLY A 36 -16.39 -24.51 -9.70
CA GLY A 36 -17.32 -23.57 -10.34
C GLY A 36 -17.58 -22.36 -9.44
N PHE A 37 -17.76 -21.19 -10.03
CA PHE A 37 -18.16 -19.99 -9.31
C PHE A 37 -19.03 -19.09 -10.19
N ILE A 38 -19.87 -18.28 -9.56
CA ILE A 38 -20.75 -17.33 -10.24
C ILE A 38 -20.35 -15.92 -9.87
N VAL A 39 -20.14 -15.10 -10.89
CA VAL A 39 -20.04 -13.65 -10.74
C VAL A 39 -21.42 -13.07 -11.02
N TYR A 40 -22.05 -12.45 -10.03
CA TYR A 40 -23.36 -11.83 -10.16
C TYR A 40 -23.35 -10.37 -9.73
N GLY A 41 -24.41 -9.63 -10.09
CA GLY A 41 -24.49 -8.18 -9.91
C GLY A 41 -24.37 -7.47 -11.24
N THR A 42 -23.74 -6.34 -11.29
CA THR A 42 -23.51 -5.58 -12.52
C THR A 42 -22.02 -5.30 -12.70
N GLY A 43 -21.47 -5.48 -13.93
CA GLY A 43 -20.08 -5.22 -14.32
C GLY A 43 -19.16 -6.41 -14.19
N HIS A 44 -17.87 -6.14 -13.99
CA HIS A 44 -16.81 -7.13 -13.98
C HIS A 44 -16.37 -7.48 -12.56
N LYS A 45 -15.77 -8.64 -12.40
CA LYS A 45 -15.15 -9.13 -11.16
C LYS A 45 -13.72 -9.57 -11.43
N THR A 46 -12.79 -9.07 -10.67
CA THR A 46 -11.41 -9.58 -10.72
C THR A 46 -11.24 -10.68 -9.72
N VAL A 47 -10.79 -11.82 -10.23
CA VAL A 47 -10.53 -13.01 -9.44
C VAL A 47 -9.08 -13.47 -9.61
N GLY A 48 -8.47 -13.91 -8.50
CA GLY A 48 -7.28 -14.74 -8.53
C GLY A 48 -7.67 -16.20 -8.38
N VAL A 49 -7.19 -17.06 -9.25
CA VAL A 49 -7.44 -18.51 -9.17
C VAL A 49 -6.09 -19.21 -9.01
N ARG A 50 -6.02 -20.14 -8.05
CA ARG A 50 -4.82 -20.95 -7.81
C ARG A 50 -5.14 -22.43 -7.81
N ALA A 51 -4.18 -23.24 -8.25
CA ALA A 51 -4.17 -24.68 -8.06
C ALA A 51 -2.88 -25.06 -7.33
N ILE A 52 -3.03 -25.49 -6.09
CA ILE A 52 -1.92 -25.77 -5.18
C ILE A 52 -1.81 -27.27 -4.96
N GLY A 53 -0.64 -27.83 -5.25
CA GLY A 53 -0.28 -29.22 -5.01
C GLY A 53 1.03 -29.32 -4.26
N PRO A 54 2.19 -29.04 -4.88
CA PRO A 54 3.52 -29.19 -4.28
C PRO A 54 3.71 -28.37 -3.00
N SER A 55 3.12 -27.18 -2.91
CA SER A 55 3.21 -26.32 -1.71
C SER A 55 2.39 -26.83 -0.51
N LEU A 56 1.55 -27.86 -0.67
CA LEU A 56 0.74 -28.37 0.46
C LEU A 56 1.63 -29.16 1.43
N PRO A 57 1.52 -28.95 2.75
CA PRO A 57 2.31 -29.67 3.73
C PRO A 57 1.66 -31.06 4.02
N LEU A 58 1.37 -31.82 2.97
CA LEU A 58 0.71 -33.13 3.03
C LEU A 58 1.51 -34.18 2.26
N GLN A 59 1.26 -35.46 2.55
CA GLN A 59 1.75 -36.56 1.74
C GLN A 59 0.77 -36.89 0.60
N GLY A 60 1.28 -37.33 -0.56
CA GLY A 60 0.45 -37.70 -1.71
C GLY A 60 -0.16 -36.50 -2.42
N THR A 61 0.46 -35.33 -2.33
CA THR A 61 0.04 -34.13 -3.09
C THR A 61 0.26 -34.30 -4.58
N LEU A 62 -0.55 -33.62 -5.38
CA LEU A 62 -0.37 -33.53 -6.82
C LEU A 62 0.96 -32.79 -7.10
N SER A 63 1.87 -33.42 -7.84
CA SER A 63 3.26 -32.93 -7.98
C SER A 63 3.40 -31.79 -8.98
N ASP A 64 2.44 -31.63 -9.90
CA ASP A 64 2.46 -30.65 -10.98
C ASP A 64 1.01 -30.33 -11.45
N PRO A 65 0.31 -29.40 -10.78
CA PRO A 65 -1.08 -29.03 -11.10
C PRO A 65 -1.14 -28.11 -12.31
N VAL A 66 -2.01 -28.42 -13.28
CA VAL A 66 -2.38 -27.57 -14.41
C VAL A 66 -3.77 -26.98 -14.16
N LEU A 67 -3.89 -25.65 -14.26
CA LEU A 67 -5.11 -24.89 -14.05
C LEU A 67 -5.67 -24.36 -15.37
N GLU A 68 -6.94 -24.62 -15.63
CA GLU A 68 -7.69 -24.08 -16.77
C GLU A 68 -8.92 -23.30 -16.25
N LEU A 69 -9.16 -22.09 -16.75
CA LEU A 69 -10.36 -21.30 -16.48
C LEU A 69 -11.26 -21.24 -17.73
N HIS A 70 -12.50 -21.64 -17.60
CA HIS A 70 -13.50 -21.72 -18.68
C HIS A 70 -14.72 -20.84 -18.37
N ASP A 71 -15.37 -20.33 -19.42
CA ASP A 71 -16.68 -19.66 -19.34
C ASP A 71 -17.85 -20.63 -19.30
N SER A 72 -19.08 -20.09 -19.24
CA SER A 72 -20.33 -20.88 -19.20
C SER A 72 -20.59 -21.72 -20.47
N SER A 73 -19.93 -21.41 -21.57
CA SER A 73 -20.00 -22.20 -22.81
C SER A 73 -18.99 -23.35 -22.85
N GLY A 74 -18.08 -23.39 -21.88
CA GLY A 74 -16.94 -24.30 -21.83
C GLY A 74 -15.72 -23.81 -22.64
N ALA A 75 -15.73 -22.56 -23.14
CA ALA A 75 -14.59 -22.00 -23.84
C ALA A 75 -13.48 -21.65 -22.86
N LEU A 76 -12.23 -21.98 -23.22
CA LEU A 76 -11.06 -21.67 -22.41
C LEU A 76 -10.81 -20.16 -22.41
N ILE A 77 -10.79 -19.55 -21.22
CA ILE A 77 -10.46 -18.13 -20.99
C ILE A 77 -8.97 -17.97 -20.75
N ALA A 78 -8.40 -18.77 -19.84
CA ALA A 78 -7.01 -18.72 -19.44
C ALA A 78 -6.54 -20.09 -18.95
N ALA A 79 -5.25 -20.36 -19.05
CA ALA A 79 -4.63 -21.54 -18.47
C ALA A 79 -3.26 -21.21 -17.92
N ASN A 80 -2.84 -21.93 -16.90
CA ASN A 80 -1.50 -21.81 -16.31
C ASN A 80 -1.04 -23.20 -15.84
N ASP A 81 0.23 -23.49 -16.06
CA ASP A 81 0.87 -24.73 -15.66
C ASP A 81 1.89 -24.48 -14.54
N ASN A 82 2.55 -23.33 -14.57
CA ASN A 82 3.54 -22.90 -13.59
C ASN A 82 3.33 -21.41 -13.35
N TRP A 83 3.06 -20.98 -12.13
CA TRP A 83 2.61 -19.62 -11.84
C TRP A 83 3.57 -18.51 -12.26
N ARG A 84 4.88 -18.81 -12.36
CA ARG A 84 5.87 -17.83 -12.84
C ARG A 84 5.92 -17.70 -14.36
N SER A 85 5.25 -18.57 -15.10
CA SER A 85 5.31 -18.58 -16.57
C SER A 85 4.50 -17.44 -17.20
N SER A 86 3.51 -16.89 -16.46
CA SER A 86 2.67 -15.78 -16.89
C SER A 86 2.17 -15.01 -15.66
N GLN A 87 1.87 -13.71 -15.79
CA GLN A 87 1.29 -12.86 -14.75
C GLN A 87 2.03 -12.90 -13.39
N GLN A 88 3.35 -13.20 -13.39
CA GLN A 88 4.11 -13.37 -12.15
C GLN A 88 4.04 -12.12 -11.26
N ALA A 89 4.17 -10.92 -11.84
CA ALA A 89 4.17 -9.68 -11.10
C ALA A 89 2.80 -9.38 -10.46
N GLU A 90 1.73 -9.62 -11.20
CA GLU A 90 0.35 -9.43 -10.76
C GLU A 90 -0.02 -10.42 -9.64
N ILE A 91 0.41 -11.69 -9.78
CA ILE A 91 0.16 -12.74 -8.78
C ILE A 91 0.89 -12.39 -7.47
N ILE A 92 2.14 -11.90 -7.55
CA ILE A 92 2.89 -11.44 -6.37
C ILE A 92 2.21 -10.22 -5.74
N ALA A 93 1.83 -9.23 -6.55
CA ALA A 93 1.17 -8.01 -6.07
C ALA A 93 -0.19 -8.30 -5.39
N ALA A 94 -0.91 -9.31 -5.87
CA ALA A 94 -2.16 -9.78 -5.26
C ALA A 94 -1.93 -10.61 -3.98
N GLY A 95 -0.68 -10.88 -3.58
CA GLY A 95 -0.37 -11.74 -2.44
C GLY A 95 -0.73 -13.21 -2.66
N LEU A 96 -0.88 -13.65 -3.91
CA LEU A 96 -1.33 -15.00 -4.27
C LEU A 96 -0.19 -15.91 -4.75
N ALA A 97 1.07 -15.46 -4.67
CA ALA A 97 2.22 -16.23 -5.12
C ALA A 97 2.30 -17.59 -4.39
N PRO A 98 2.23 -18.73 -5.09
CA PRO A 98 2.43 -20.03 -4.50
C PRO A 98 3.86 -20.25 -3.97
N GLY A 99 4.03 -21.20 -3.06
CA GLY A 99 5.31 -21.50 -2.45
C GLY A 99 6.24 -22.35 -3.32
N ASP A 100 5.72 -23.12 -4.27
CA ASP A 100 6.47 -23.95 -5.22
C ASP A 100 6.23 -23.42 -6.65
N ASP A 101 7.26 -23.41 -7.47
CA ASP A 101 7.19 -22.87 -8.84
C ASP A 101 6.29 -23.70 -9.79
N ARG A 102 6.02 -24.95 -9.45
CA ARG A 102 5.13 -25.85 -10.20
C ARG A 102 3.65 -25.70 -9.86
N ASP A 103 3.32 -25.00 -8.78
CA ASP A 103 1.92 -24.64 -8.53
C ASP A 103 1.41 -23.69 -9.62
N SER A 104 0.12 -23.74 -9.90
CA SER A 104 -0.50 -22.90 -10.91
C SER A 104 -1.25 -21.72 -10.30
N ALA A 105 -1.19 -20.56 -10.93
CA ALA A 105 -1.98 -19.40 -10.58
C ALA A 105 -2.27 -18.51 -11.79
N LEU A 106 -3.44 -17.86 -11.78
CA LEU A 106 -3.82 -16.87 -12.78
C LEU A 106 -4.72 -15.78 -12.16
N ILE A 107 -4.74 -14.61 -12.77
CA ILE A 107 -5.66 -13.52 -12.47
C ILE A 107 -6.51 -13.26 -13.72
N ALA A 108 -7.81 -13.14 -13.53
CA ALA A 108 -8.75 -12.88 -14.61
C ALA A 108 -9.81 -11.87 -14.20
N THR A 109 -10.16 -10.97 -15.12
CA THR A 109 -11.31 -10.07 -14.98
C THR A 109 -12.46 -10.61 -15.78
N LEU A 110 -13.56 -10.91 -15.09
CA LEU A 110 -14.69 -11.68 -15.60
C LEU A 110 -15.97 -10.84 -15.58
N GLU A 111 -16.77 -10.96 -16.64
CA GLU A 111 -18.13 -10.44 -16.68
C GLU A 111 -19.04 -11.17 -15.68
N THR A 112 -20.25 -10.65 -15.47
CA THR A 112 -21.28 -11.43 -14.75
C THR A 112 -21.61 -12.70 -15.52
N GLY A 113 -21.56 -13.85 -14.84
CA GLY A 113 -21.77 -15.17 -15.48
C GLY A 113 -21.22 -16.31 -14.64
N ASN A 114 -21.30 -17.53 -15.21
CA ASN A 114 -20.82 -18.75 -14.59
C ASN A 114 -19.42 -19.10 -15.13
N TYR A 115 -18.54 -19.52 -14.27
CA TYR A 115 -17.15 -19.86 -14.60
C TYR A 115 -16.73 -21.16 -13.96
N THR A 116 -15.76 -21.83 -14.59
CA THR A 116 -15.25 -23.13 -14.14
C THR A 116 -13.72 -23.12 -14.15
N ALA A 117 -13.11 -23.37 -12.98
CA ALA A 117 -11.69 -23.65 -12.84
C ALA A 117 -11.49 -25.16 -12.78
N ILE A 118 -10.70 -25.71 -13.69
CA ILE A 118 -10.41 -27.15 -13.76
C ILE A 118 -8.96 -27.37 -13.38
N VAL A 119 -8.70 -28.26 -12.42
CA VAL A 119 -7.35 -28.65 -12.00
C VAL A 119 -7.09 -30.10 -12.39
N ARG A 120 -6.02 -30.30 -13.13
CA ARG A 120 -5.52 -31.61 -13.60
C ARG A 120 -4.07 -31.79 -13.17
N GLY A 121 -3.60 -33.03 -13.08
CA GLY A 121 -2.18 -33.31 -13.01
C GLY A 121 -1.53 -33.27 -14.38
N ALA A 122 -0.37 -32.63 -14.52
CA ALA A 122 0.45 -32.75 -15.70
C ALA A 122 0.75 -34.24 -15.98
N ASN A 123 0.80 -34.62 -17.25
CA ASN A 123 1.02 -36.00 -17.67
C ASN A 123 0.06 -37.05 -17.06
N ASN A 124 -1.16 -36.68 -16.72
CA ASN A 124 -2.17 -37.51 -16.02
C ASN A 124 -1.72 -37.99 -14.63
N GLU A 125 -0.94 -37.23 -13.94
CA GLU A 125 -0.63 -37.47 -12.53
C GLU A 125 -1.86 -37.32 -11.64
N THR A 126 -1.84 -38.00 -10.50
CA THR A 126 -2.93 -37.94 -9.50
C THR A 126 -2.38 -37.60 -8.14
N GLY A 127 -3.17 -36.93 -7.32
CA GLY A 127 -2.75 -36.52 -5.98
C GLY A 127 -3.67 -35.48 -5.35
N VAL A 128 -3.44 -35.13 -4.11
CA VAL A 128 -4.22 -34.09 -3.40
C VAL A 128 -3.84 -32.71 -3.88
N ALA A 129 -4.84 -31.91 -4.28
CA ALA A 129 -4.64 -30.52 -4.62
C ALA A 129 -5.76 -29.64 -4.01
N ILE A 130 -5.53 -28.34 -4.00
CA ILE A 130 -6.50 -27.30 -3.66
C ILE A 130 -6.73 -26.45 -4.89
N VAL A 131 -8.00 -26.19 -5.24
CA VAL A 131 -8.39 -25.07 -6.09
C VAL A 131 -8.87 -23.93 -5.20
N GLU A 132 -8.42 -22.72 -5.47
CA GLU A 132 -8.78 -21.53 -4.71
C GLU A 132 -9.22 -20.42 -5.66
N VAL A 133 -10.31 -19.73 -5.29
CA VAL A 133 -10.79 -18.54 -6.00
C VAL A 133 -10.87 -17.40 -5.00
N TYR A 134 -10.20 -16.29 -5.29
CA TYR A 134 -10.12 -15.10 -4.48
C TYR A 134 -10.82 -13.94 -5.16
N ASP A 135 -11.63 -13.21 -4.41
CA ASP A 135 -12.10 -11.89 -4.79
C ASP A 135 -10.96 -10.89 -4.58
N LEU A 136 -10.48 -10.30 -5.66
CA LEU A 136 -9.38 -9.32 -5.61
C LEU A 136 -9.88 -7.87 -5.60
N ASP A 137 -11.18 -7.66 -5.76
CA ASP A 137 -11.73 -6.31 -5.73
C ASP A 137 -11.77 -5.78 -4.29
N SER A 138 -11.47 -4.48 -4.13
CA SER A 138 -11.56 -3.76 -2.86
C SER A 138 -12.80 -2.87 -2.83
N GLY A 139 -13.32 -2.59 -1.63
CA GLY A 139 -14.48 -1.72 -1.43
C GLY A 139 -15.82 -2.49 -1.45
N THR A 140 -16.90 -1.85 -1.89
CA THR A 140 -18.24 -2.43 -2.02
C THR A 140 -18.61 -2.64 -3.49
N PRO A 141 -18.05 -3.66 -4.17
CA PRO A 141 -18.31 -3.89 -5.59
C PRO A 141 -19.77 -4.28 -5.86
N THR A 142 -20.33 -3.82 -6.98
CA THR A 142 -21.68 -4.22 -7.44
C THR A 142 -21.67 -5.60 -8.08
N ALA A 143 -20.51 -6.07 -8.57
CA ALA A 143 -20.30 -7.47 -8.95
C ALA A 143 -19.60 -8.19 -7.78
N ARG A 144 -20.08 -9.39 -7.45
CA ARG A 144 -19.55 -10.19 -6.33
C ARG A 144 -19.57 -11.68 -6.65
N LEU A 145 -18.75 -12.43 -5.91
CA LEU A 145 -18.85 -13.88 -5.92
C LEU A 145 -20.10 -14.30 -5.16
N GLY A 146 -21.05 -14.91 -5.86
CA GLY A 146 -22.34 -15.27 -5.30
C GLY A 146 -22.49 -16.72 -4.92
N ASN A 147 -21.68 -17.55 -5.52
CA ASN A 147 -21.71 -18.98 -5.33
C ASN A 147 -20.31 -19.53 -5.53
N ILE A 148 -20.04 -20.60 -4.84
CA ILE A 148 -18.96 -21.51 -5.15
C ILE A 148 -19.50 -22.92 -5.14
N ALA A 149 -19.12 -23.64 -6.15
CA ALA A 149 -19.50 -25.01 -6.33
C ALA A 149 -18.26 -25.83 -6.69
N THR A 150 -17.95 -26.88 -5.95
CA THR A 150 -16.84 -27.75 -6.30
C THR A 150 -17.33 -29.17 -6.46
N ARG A 151 -17.04 -29.76 -7.63
CA ARG A 151 -17.34 -31.15 -7.97
C ARG A 151 -16.08 -31.99 -7.99
N GLY A 152 -16.15 -33.17 -7.39
CA GLY A 152 -15.11 -34.16 -7.53
C GLY A 152 -15.42 -35.46 -6.84
N HIS A 153 -14.49 -36.43 -6.90
CA HIS A 153 -14.66 -37.77 -6.37
C HIS A 153 -14.25 -37.83 -4.90
N ILE A 154 -15.22 -38.01 -4.01
CA ILE A 154 -15.04 -38.22 -2.58
C ILE A 154 -14.63 -39.67 -2.33
N LEU A 155 -13.55 -39.84 -1.58
CA LEU A 155 -13.09 -41.12 -1.08
C LEU A 155 -13.41 -41.29 0.42
N THR A 156 -12.92 -42.35 1.03
CA THR A 156 -13.13 -42.63 2.46
C THR A 156 -12.01 -42.07 3.34
N GLY A 157 -12.25 -42.02 4.66
CA GLY A 157 -11.28 -41.54 5.66
C GLY A 157 -11.01 -40.04 5.53
N ASP A 158 -9.73 -39.62 5.43
CA ASP A 158 -9.32 -38.20 5.32
C ASP A 158 -9.40 -37.64 3.89
N ASN A 159 -9.71 -38.50 2.89
CA ASN A 159 -9.81 -38.12 1.49
C ASN A 159 -11.24 -37.65 1.11
N VAL A 160 -11.82 -36.85 1.97
CA VAL A 160 -13.11 -36.21 1.82
C VAL A 160 -13.00 -34.89 1.07
N MET A 161 -14.12 -34.31 0.63
CA MET A 161 -14.13 -32.97 0.05
C MET A 161 -14.23 -31.94 1.15
N ILE A 162 -13.30 -30.98 1.15
CA ILE A 162 -13.21 -29.93 2.16
C ILE A 162 -13.29 -28.57 1.45
N GLY A 163 -14.42 -27.89 1.62
CA GLY A 163 -14.65 -26.53 1.13
C GLY A 163 -14.42 -25.49 2.20
N GLY A 164 -13.38 -24.64 2.05
CA GLY A 164 -13.14 -23.50 2.92
C GLY A 164 -13.69 -22.21 2.32
N PHE A 165 -14.21 -21.31 3.14
CA PHE A 165 -14.63 -19.97 2.71
C PHE A 165 -14.41 -18.92 3.80
N ILE A 166 -14.26 -17.66 3.37
CA ILE A 166 -13.98 -16.52 4.26
C ILE A 166 -15.08 -15.48 4.09
N ILE A 167 -15.64 -15.03 5.20
CA ILE A 167 -16.55 -13.87 5.26
C ILE A 167 -15.75 -12.68 5.79
N ARG A 168 -15.67 -11.60 5.00
CA ARG A 168 -15.06 -10.32 5.39
C ARG A 168 -16.12 -9.24 5.53
N GLY A 169 -15.82 -8.22 6.32
CA GLY A 169 -16.69 -7.08 6.62
C GLY A 169 -17.00 -7.01 8.11
N ASP A 170 -17.96 -6.17 8.49
CA ASP A 170 -18.28 -5.88 9.90
C ASP A 170 -19.61 -6.50 10.37
N LEU A 171 -20.38 -7.09 9.46
CA LEU A 171 -21.70 -7.64 9.73
C LEU A 171 -21.76 -9.15 9.49
N PRO A 172 -22.58 -9.88 10.26
CA PRO A 172 -22.86 -11.28 9.95
C PRO A 172 -23.46 -11.45 8.55
N LYS A 173 -23.16 -12.57 7.89
CA LYS A 173 -23.62 -12.91 6.56
C LYS A 173 -24.46 -14.18 6.57
N ARG A 174 -25.62 -14.15 5.92
CA ARG A 174 -26.48 -15.31 5.77
C ARG A 174 -26.09 -16.10 4.52
N VAL A 175 -25.79 -17.38 4.70
CA VAL A 175 -25.37 -18.30 3.64
C VAL A 175 -26.20 -19.59 3.67
N ILE A 176 -26.33 -20.26 2.51
CA ILE A 176 -26.72 -21.66 2.44
C ILE A 176 -25.53 -22.47 1.93
N ILE A 177 -25.27 -23.59 2.61
CA ILE A 177 -24.27 -24.59 2.23
C ILE A 177 -25.01 -25.86 1.94
N ARG A 178 -24.75 -26.51 0.80
CA ARG A 178 -25.39 -27.79 0.47
C ARG A 178 -24.40 -28.73 -0.21
N SER A 179 -24.65 -30.04 -0.08
CA SER A 179 -23.89 -31.06 -0.78
C SER A 179 -24.83 -31.94 -1.63
N ARG A 180 -24.47 -32.09 -2.89
CA ARG A 180 -25.25 -32.83 -3.85
C ARG A 180 -24.51 -34.07 -4.32
N GLY A 181 -25.21 -35.14 -4.46
CA GLY A 181 -24.72 -36.41 -4.97
C GLY A 181 -25.82 -37.12 -5.80
N PRO A 182 -26.91 -37.60 -5.19
CA PRO A 182 -27.99 -38.31 -5.87
C PRO A 182 -28.62 -37.56 -7.05
N SER A 183 -28.74 -36.23 -6.94
CA SER A 183 -29.36 -35.39 -7.98
C SER A 183 -28.41 -35.00 -9.13
N LEU A 184 -27.13 -35.39 -9.08
CA LEU A 184 -26.16 -35.02 -10.12
C LEU A 184 -26.49 -35.72 -11.45
N ASN A 185 -26.57 -34.93 -12.51
CA ASN A 185 -26.91 -35.37 -13.86
C ASN A 185 -25.86 -34.89 -14.87
N LEU A 186 -25.63 -35.66 -15.91
CA LEU A 186 -24.87 -35.28 -17.09
C LEU A 186 -25.76 -35.51 -18.34
N ASN A 187 -26.02 -34.44 -19.10
CA ASN A 187 -26.86 -34.46 -20.29
C ASN A 187 -28.27 -35.13 -20.06
N GLY A 188 -28.86 -34.90 -18.87
CA GLY A 188 -30.18 -35.40 -18.49
C GLY A 188 -30.21 -36.86 -17.98
N ALA A 189 -29.06 -37.54 -17.93
CA ALA A 189 -28.91 -38.86 -17.31
C ALA A 189 -28.20 -38.75 -15.96
N PRO A 190 -28.54 -39.58 -14.96
CA PRO A 190 -27.83 -39.64 -13.69
C PRO A 190 -26.32 -39.87 -13.89
N LEU A 191 -25.49 -39.01 -13.24
CA LEU A 191 -24.02 -39.11 -13.32
C LEU A 191 -23.53 -40.46 -12.80
N SER A 192 -22.77 -41.20 -13.62
CA SER A 192 -22.19 -42.49 -13.19
C SER A 192 -21.16 -42.28 -12.06
N GLY A 193 -21.20 -43.17 -11.06
CA GLY A 193 -20.30 -43.08 -9.91
C GLY A 193 -20.61 -41.93 -8.94
N ARG A 194 -21.79 -41.28 -9.02
CA ARG A 194 -22.17 -40.24 -8.05
C ARG A 194 -22.33 -40.79 -6.65
N LEU A 195 -22.03 -39.97 -5.65
CA LEU A 195 -22.26 -40.29 -4.26
C LEU A 195 -23.76 -40.45 -3.98
N THR A 196 -24.14 -41.52 -3.31
CA THR A 196 -25.54 -41.89 -3.15
C THR A 196 -26.21 -41.29 -1.92
N ASP A 197 -25.42 -40.89 -0.93
CA ASP A 197 -25.89 -40.38 0.36
C ASP A 197 -24.81 -39.49 1.00
N PRO A 198 -24.74 -38.18 0.66
CA PRO A 198 -23.78 -37.24 1.22
C PRO A 198 -24.19 -36.77 2.60
N MET A 199 -23.19 -36.53 3.48
CA MET A 199 -23.33 -35.87 4.77
C MET A 199 -22.49 -34.61 4.77
N LEU A 200 -22.99 -33.51 5.35
CA LEU A 200 -22.39 -32.20 5.40
C LEU A 200 -22.11 -31.77 6.85
N GLU A 201 -20.90 -31.32 7.12
CA GLU A 201 -20.49 -30.70 8.38
C GLU A 201 -19.99 -29.29 8.14
N LEU A 202 -20.34 -28.32 8.99
CA LEU A 202 -19.81 -26.96 9.04
C LEU A 202 -18.97 -26.74 10.28
N HIS A 203 -17.74 -26.31 10.10
CA HIS A 203 -16.76 -26.02 11.16
C HIS A 203 -16.36 -24.53 11.16
N ASP A 204 -16.03 -23.99 12.30
CA ASP A 204 -15.47 -22.66 12.46
C ASP A 204 -13.95 -22.62 12.15
N GLY A 205 -13.35 -21.43 12.24
CA GLY A 205 -11.92 -21.21 11.96
C GLY A 205 -10.96 -21.93 12.92
N SER A 206 -11.45 -22.45 14.06
CA SER A 206 -10.68 -23.29 15.00
C SER A 206 -10.79 -24.78 14.67
N GLY A 207 -11.66 -25.16 13.71
CA GLY A 207 -11.99 -26.53 13.38
C GLY A 207 -13.09 -27.16 14.28
N ALA A 208 -13.75 -26.36 15.12
CA ALA A 208 -14.85 -26.87 15.94
C ALA A 208 -16.12 -27.04 15.10
N LEU A 209 -16.80 -28.18 15.27
CA LEU A 209 -18.07 -28.48 14.60
C LEU A 209 -19.15 -27.50 15.08
N MET A 210 -19.72 -26.74 14.13
CA MET A 210 -20.84 -25.82 14.38
C MET A 210 -22.19 -26.47 14.09
N MET A 211 -22.32 -27.10 12.93
CA MET A 211 -23.57 -27.73 12.45
C MET A 211 -23.23 -28.96 11.61
N ALA A 212 -24.16 -29.92 11.57
CA ALA A 212 -24.13 -31.05 10.65
C ALA A 212 -25.53 -31.32 10.13
N ASN A 213 -25.60 -31.78 8.89
CA ASN A 213 -26.87 -32.21 8.29
C ASN A 213 -26.59 -33.39 7.34
N ASP A 214 -27.49 -34.35 7.36
CA ASP A 214 -27.46 -35.56 6.55
C ASP A 214 -28.55 -35.55 5.47
N ASN A 215 -29.68 -34.97 5.80
CA ASN A 215 -30.86 -34.85 4.93
C ASN A 215 -31.51 -33.51 5.14
N TRP A 216 -31.61 -32.66 4.12
CA TRP A 216 -31.99 -31.24 4.25
C TRP A 216 -33.37 -31.02 4.91
N ARG A 217 -34.32 -31.99 4.75
CA ARG A 217 -35.63 -31.91 5.39
C ARG A 217 -35.61 -32.25 6.89
N SER A 218 -34.50 -32.79 7.40
CA SER A 218 -34.43 -33.26 8.79
C SER A 218 -34.34 -32.15 9.84
N SER A 219 -33.89 -30.94 9.49
CA SER A 219 -33.66 -29.86 10.45
C SER A 219 -34.17 -28.47 10.04
N GLN A 220 -33.83 -27.95 8.89
CA GLN A 220 -34.09 -26.55 8.50
C GLN A 220 -34.96 -26.47 7.22
N GLU A 221 -35.96 -27.37 7.06
CA GLU A 221 -36.75 -27.49 5.83
C GLU A 221 -37.32 -26.13 5.40
N ALA A 222 -37.95 -25.38 6.27
CA ALA A 222 -38.60 -24.10 5.96
C ALA A 222 -37.58 -23.01 5.53
N GLU A 223 -36.42 -22.92 6.18
CA GLU A 223 -35.36 -21.95 5.81
C GLU A 223 -34.67 -22.32 4.49
N VAL A 224 -34.50 -23.63 4.23
CA VAL A 224 -33.92 -24.16 3.01
C VAL A 224 -34.88 -23.94 1.84
N ASP A 225 -36.17 -24.22 1.99
CA ASP A 225 -37.20 -23.92 0.98
C ASP A 225 -37.31 -22.41 0.69
N ALA A 226 -37.31 -21.57 1.72
CA ALA A 226 -37.36 -20.11 1.59
C ALA A 226 -36.12 -19.54 0.86
N SER A 227 -34.99 -20.23 0.86
CA SER A 227 -33.79 -19.83 0.10
C SER A 227 -33.93 -20.02 -1.40
N THR A 228 -34.95 -20.77 -1.90
CA THR A 228 -35.13 -21.22 -3.28
C THR A 228 -34.00 -22.13 -3.82
N LEU A 229 -33.14 -22.59 -2.97
CA LEU A 229 -31.96 -23.41 -3.27
C LEU A 229 -32.05 -24.82 -2.65
N ALA A 230 -33.26 -25.27 -2.30
CA ALA A 230 -33.46 -26.59 -1.74
C ALA A 230 -32.93 -27.70 -2.69
N PRO A 231 -32.19 -28.71 -2.16
CA PRO A 231 -31.81 -29.86 -2.95
C PRO A 231 -33.05 -30.59 -3.53
N THR A 232 -32.89 -31.23 -4.68
CA THR A 232 -33.99 -31.94 -5.36
C THR A 232 -34.11 -33.38 -4.92
N ASP A 233 -33.16 -33.93 -4.19
CA ASP A 233 -33.21 -35.26 -3.58
C ASP A 233 -33.20 -35.11 -2.04
N ASP A 234 -34.07 -35.81 -1.35
CA ASP A 234 -34.23 -35.67 0.12
C ASP A 234 -33.03 -36.17 0.91
N ARG A 235 -32.15 -36.98 0.33
CA ARG A 235 -30.91 -37.47 0.91
C ARG A 235 -29.72 -36.46 0.83
N GLU A 236 -29.91 -35.35 0.16
CA GLU A 236 -28.88 -34.34 0.04
C GLU A 236 -28.95 -33.37 1.22
N PRO A 237 -27.85 -33.12 1.93
CA PRO A 237 -27.81 -32.17 3.05
C PRO A 237 -27.78 -30.72 2.63
N ALA A 238 -28.40 -29.87 3.44
CA ALA A 238 -28.29 -28.43 3.34
C ALA A 238 -28.32 -27.76 4.73
N ILE A 239 -27.54 -26.69 4.90
CA ILE A 239 -27.44 -25.88 6.12
C ILE A 239 -27.63 -24.41 5.75
N VAL A 240 -28.65 -23.74 6.31
CA VAL A 240 -28.81 -22.28 6.26
C VAL A 240 -28.33 -21.71 7.58
N VAL A 241 -27.39 -20.74 7.53
CA VAL A 241 -26.77 -20.19 8.73
C VAL A 241 -26.37 -18.73 8.52
N THR A 242 -26.43 -17.94 9.60
CA THR A 242 -25.91 -16.58 9.63
C THR A 242 -24.57 -16.60 10.40
N LEU A 243 -23.49 -16.28 9.70
CA LEU A 243 -22.13 -16.39 10.18
C LEU A 243 -21.50 -14.99 10.35
N PRO A 244 -20.85 -14.68 11.49
CA PRO A 244 -20.04 -13.48 11.64
C PRO A 244 -18.84 -13.50 10.68
N PRO A 245 -18.15 -12.37 10.44
CA PRO A 245 -16.89 -12.36 9.73
C PRO A 245 -15.89 -13.35 10.34
N GLY A 246 -15.25 -14.17 9.49
CA GLY A 246 -14.37 -15.25 9.93
C GLY A 246 -14.09 -16.28 8.83
N ASN A 247 -13.30 -17.29 9.21
CA ASN A 247 -12.96 -18.43 8.36
C ASN A 247 -13.86 -19.61 8.71
N TYR A 248 -14.34 -20.33 7.70
CA TYR A 248 -15.24 -21.47 7.87
C TYR A 248 -14.85 -22.62 6.95
N THR A 249 -15.18 -23.84 7.36
CA THR A 249 -14.90 -25.05 6.60
C THR A 249 -16.15 -25.91 6.52
N ALA A 250 -16.56 -26.25 5.31
CA ALA A 250 -17.62 -27.21 5.04
C ALA A 250 -17.00 -28.53 4.56
N VAL A 251 -17.35 -29.65 5.20
CA VAL A 251 -16.82 -30.97 4.89
C VAL A 251 -17.94 -31.85 4.36
N THR A 252 -17.76 -32.40 3.17
CA THR A 252 -18.68 -33.38 2.61
C THR A 252 -18.05 -34.77 2.58
N ARG A 253 -18.75 -35.74 3.13
CA ARG A 253 -18.38 -37.17 3.13
C ARG A 253 -19.55 -38.06 2.76
N GLY A 254 -19.31 -39.30 2.38
CA GLY A 254 -20.35 -40.29 2.17
C GLY A 254 -20.78 -40.92 3.48
N THR A 255 -22.09 -41.01 3.71
CA THR A 255 -22.68 -41.73 4.83
C THR A 255 -22.24 -43.21 4.80
N GLY A 256 -21.80 -43.73 5.96
CA GLY A 256 -21.34 -45.12 6.06
C GLY A 256 -20.07 -45.44 5.27
N GLU A 257 -19.14 -44.49 5.16
CA GLU A 257 -17.85 -44.66 4.45
C GLU A 257 -18.01 -44.98 2.97
N THR A 258 -19.07 -44.47 2.34
CA THR A 258 -19.27 -44.60 0.90
C THR A 258 -18.46 -43.58 0.12
N SER A 259 -18.06 -43.93 -1.11
CA SER A 259 -17.32 -43.05 -2.03
C SER A 259 -18.14 -42.74 -3.29
N GLY A 260 -17.85 -41.62 -3.95
CA GLY A 260 -18.54 -41.23 -5.17
C GLY A 260 -18.38 -39.75 -5.51
N ILE A 261 -18.83 -39.36 -6.67
CA ILE A 261 -18.79 -37.97 -7.12
C ILE A 261 -19.85 -37.16 -6.39
N ALA A 262 -19.45 -36.08 -5.74
CA ALA A 262 -20.34 -35.12 -5.11
C ALA A 262 -20.00 -33.68 -5.54
N LEU A 263 -20.91 -32.76 -5.21
CA LEU A 263 -20.81 -31.32 -5.47
C LEU A 263 -21.14 -30.58 -4.18
N ILE A 264 -20.19 -29.87 -3.61
CA ILE A 264 -20.44 -28.91 -2.53
C ILE A 264 -20.69 -27.52 -3.09
N GLU A 265 -21.68 -26.83 -2.55
CA GLU A 265 -22.09 -25.49 -3.00
C GLU A 265 -22.31 -24.57 -1.81
N ILE A 266 -21.86 -23.32 -1.94
CA ILE A 266 -22.04 -22.26 -0.93
C ILE A 266 -22.61 -21.03 -1.65
N TYR A 267 -23.76 -20.52 -1.17
CA TYR A 267 -24.43 -19.35 -1.74
C TYR A 267 -24.61 -18.26 -0.70
N ASP A 268 -24.34 -17.03 -1.12
CA ASP A 268 -24.70 -15.83 -0.37
C ASP A 268 -26.21 -15.56 -0.52
N LEU A 269 -26.92 -15.47 0.59
CA LEU A 269 -28.37 -15.21 0.64
C LEU A 269 -28.74 -13.75 0.91
N ASP A 270 -27.75 -12.87 1.17
CA ASP A 270 -28.03 -11.45 1.44
C ASP A 270 -28.23 -10.65 0.16
N GLN A 271 -29.10 -9.63 0.24
CA GLN A 271 -29.33 -8.68 -0.86
C GLN A 271 -28.14 -7.72 -1.02
N PRO A 272 -27.82 -7.24 -2.24
CA PRO A 272 -26.75 -6.25 -2.43
C PRO A 272 -27.11 -4.89 -1.80
N PRO A 273 -26.11 -4.12 -1.30
CA PRO A 273 -26.34 -2.77 -0.76
C PRO A 273 -26.73 -1.79 -1.86
N GLN A 274 -27.54 -0.78 -1.51
CA GLN A 274 -27.91 0.32 -2.41
C GLN A 274 -26.79 1.38 -2.49
N ALA A 275 -26.55 1.89 -3.72
CA ALA A 275 -25.55 2.91 -4.00
C ALA A 275 -25.95 4.32 -3.46
N ASP A 276 -24.96 5.18 -3.18
CA ASP A 276 -25.10 6.52 -2.59
C ASP A 276 -25.51 7.65 -3.56
N GLY A 277 -25.94 7.32 -4.78
CA GLY A 277 -26.45 8.24 -5.79
C GLY A 277 -25.43 8.87 -6.74
N SER A 278 -24.14 8.68 -6.55
CA SER A 278 -23.12 9.07 -7.55
C SER A 278 -22.88 7.94 -8.56
N THR A 279 -22.58 8.29 -9.83
CA THR A 279 -22.36 7.30 -10.88
C THR A 279 -21.02 7.50 -11.57
N LEU A 280 -20.21 6.46 -11.62
CA LEU A 280 -18.93 6.44 -12.36
C LEU A 280 -19.15 5.81 -13.74
N TYR A 281 -18.57 6.46 -14.76
CA TYR A 281 -18.51 5.97 -16.12
C TYR A 281 -17.05 5.79 -16.52
N LEU A 282 -16.74 4.75 -17.29
CA LEU A 282 -15.41 4.40 -17.74
C LEU A 282 -15.39 4.11 -19.23
N ALA A 283 -14.26 4.45 -19.86
CA ALA A 283 -13.99 4.15 -21.25
C ALA A 283 -12.62 3.51 -21.43
N ALA A 284 -12.54 2.40 -22.12
CA ALA A 284 -11.29 1.89 -22.67
C ALA A 284 -11.06 2.55 -24.04
N LEU A 285 -9.96 3.31 -24.16
CA LEU A 285 -9.60 4.01 -25.39
C LEU A 285 -8.78 3.07 -26.28
N ARG A 286 -9.24 2.87 -27.48
CA ARG A 286 -8.59 2.00 -28.46
C ARG A 286 -8.64 2.62 -29.86
N SER A 287 -7.74 2.21 -30.72
CA SER A 287 -7.76 2.55 -32.13
C SER A 287 -9.11 2.19 -32.76
N GLN A 288 -9.71 3.13 -33.48
CA GLN A 288 -11.01 2.98 -34.14
C GLN A 288 -10.87 2.95 -35.66
N GLY A 289 -11.58 2.01 -36.31
CA GLY A 289 -11.71 1.99 -37.76
C GLY A 289 -10.37 1.77 -38.50
N ALA A 290 -10.06 2.68 -39.44
CA ALA A 290 -8.88 2.62 -40.29
C ALA A 290 -7.57 3.07 -39.64
N ALA A 291 -7.61 3.55 -38.40
CA ALA A 291 -6.45 4.10 -37.68
C ALA A 291 -5.55 3.00 -37.14
N ASN A 292 -5.18 2.01 -37.64
CA ASN A 292 -4.35 0.88 -37.16
C ASN A 292 -3.18 1.36 -36.23
N SER A 293 -3.54 2.09 -35.16
CA SER A 293 -2.61 2.69 -34.20
C SER A 293 -2.36 1.75 -33.02
N PRO A 294 -1.12 1.69 -32.49
CA PRO A 294 -0.83 1.01 -31.24
C PRO A 294 -1.34 1.77 -29.99
N GLY A 295 -1.88 2.99 -30.21
CA GLY A 295 -2.38 3.85 -29.13
C GLY A 295 -3.48 3.17 -28.31
N SER A 296 -3.40 3.32 -27.00
CA SER A 296 -4.40 2.82 -26.04
C SER A 296 -4.51 3.78 -24.86
N GLY A 297 -5.60 3.66 -24.09
CA GLY A 297 -5.78 4.48 -22.90
C GLY A 297 -7.05 4.14 -22.16
N THR A 298 -7.30 4.90 -21.10
CA THR A 298 -8.52 4.84 -20.30
C THR A 298 -9.03 6.24 -20.01
N ALA A 299 -10.33 6.38 -19.83
CA ALA A 299 -10.94 7.62 -19.35
C ALA A 299 -12.00 7.30 -18.30
N SER A 300 -12.16 8.18 -17.32
CA SER A 300 -13.21 8.09 -16.33
C SER A 300 -14.01 9.39 -16.25
N LEU A 301 -15.30 9.27 -16.02
CA LEU A 301 -16.21 10.39 -15.80
C LEU A 301 -17.07 10.09 -14.57
N ARG A 302 -16.99 10.94 -13.57
CA ARG A 302 -17.79 10.86 -12.35
C ARG A 302 -18.93 11.86 -12.42
N LEU A 303 -20.16 11.38 -12.56
CA LEU A 303 -21.35 12.17 -12.49
C LEU A 303 -21.68 12.51 -11.05
N SER A 304 -21.93 13.81 -10.76
CA SER A 304 -22.37 14.25 -9.43
C SER A 304 -23.75 13.67 -9.09
N SER A 305 -24.06 13.50 -7.80
CA SER A 305 -25.34 12.95 -7.35
C SER A 305 -26.56 13.83 -7.71
N ASP A 306 -26.35 15.12 -7.90
CA ASP A 306 -27.36 16.09 -8.35
C ASP A 306 -27.42 16.22 -9.87
N GLU A 307 -26.55 15.49 -10.59
CA GLU A 307 -26.48 15.43 -12.05
C GLU A 307 -26.24 16.78 -12.74
N THR A 308 -25.63 17.73 -12.03
CA THR A 308 -25.33 19.06 -12.59
C THR A 308 -23.95 19.17 -13.20
N SER A 309 -23.03 18.27 -12.82
CA SER A 309 -21.65 18.29 -13.26
C SER A 309 -21.01 16.90 -13.25
N ALA A 310 -19.83 16.78 -13.88
CA ALA A 310 -19.01 15.61 -13.80
C ALA A 310 -17.53 15.98 -13.68
N ILE A 311 -16.75 15.14 -13.00
CA ILE A 311 -15.28 15.21 -12.99
C ILE A 311 -14.76 14.18 -13.98
N PHE A 312 -13.89 14.61 -14.89
CA PHE A 312 -13.33 13.80 -15.96
C PHE A 312 -11.81 13.66 -15.81
N SER A 313 -11.29 12.46 -15.99
CA SER A 313 -9.86 12.16 -16.04
C SER A 313 -9.55 11.11 -17.11
N PHE A 314 -8.30 11.06 -17.56
CA PHE A 314 -7.87 10.11 -18.58
C PHE A 314 -6.37 9.87 -18.52
N ALA A 315 -5.93 8.71 -19.07
CA ALA A 315 -4.55 8.37 -19.33
C ALA A 315 -4.45 7.64 -20.66
N PHE A 316 -3.35 7.81 -21.39
CA PHE A 316 -3.11 7.15 -22.67
C PHE A 316 -1.63 6.93 -22.93
N SER A 317 -1.32 5.99 -23.84
CA SER A 317 0.05 5.67 -24.27
C SER A 317 0.08 5.28 -25.75
N ASN A 318 1.29 5.22 -26.33
CA ASN A 318 1.57 4.70 -27.68
C ASN A 318 0.82 5.38 -28.83
N LEU A 319 0.50 6.67 -28.69
CA LEU A 319 -0.02 7.43 -29.82
C LEU A 319 1.05 7.60 -30.91
N THR A 320 0.65 7.64 -32.16
CA THR A 320 1.57 7.77 -33.32
C THR A 320 2.09 9.18 -33.53
N GLY A 321 1.64 10.15 -32.72
CA GLY A 321 2.08 11.55 -32.81
C GLY A 321 1.58 12.41 -31.64
N PRO A 322 1.97 13.68 -31.59
CA PRO A 322 1.50 14.60 -30.55
C PRO A 322 -0.02 14.77 -30.59
N VAL A 323 -0.62 14.89 -29.39
CA VAL A 323 -2.06 15.13 -29.24
C VAL A 323 -2.42 16.45 -29.92
N ALA A 324 -3.39 16.40 -30.82
CA ALA A 324 -3.95 17.55 -31.53
C ALA A 324 -5.34 17.95 -31.01
N GLY A 325 -6.02 17.04 -30.31
CA GLY A 325 -7.33 17.30 -29.73
C GLY A 325 -7.76 16.24 -28.71
N MET A 326 -8.46 16.71 -27.69
CA MET A 326 -9.09 15.87 -26.66
C MET A 326 -10.52 16.35 -26.43
N ARG A 327 -11.51 15.49 -26.72
CA ARG A 327 -12.90 15.92 -26.79
C ARG A 327 -13.88 14.82 -26.41
N ILE A 328 -14.99 15.21 -25.80
CA ILE A 328 -16.14 14.34 -25.50
C ILE A 328 -17.28 14.62 -26.47
N TYR A 329 -17.80 13.57 -27.07
CA TYR A 329 -18.85 13.62 -28.07
C TYR A 329 -20.06 12.75 -27.72
N ALA A 330 -21.24 13.12 -28.20
CA ALA A 330 -22.35 12.20 -28.32
C ALA A 330 -22.14 11.25 -29.51
N SER A 331 -22.85 10.13 -29.51
CA SER A 331 -22.76 9.07 -30.55
C SER A 331 -23.13 9.55 -31.97
N ASP A 332 -23.87 10.65 -32.09
CA ASP A 332 -24.21 11.30 -33.36
C ASP A 332 -23.09 12.24 -33.88
N GLY A 333 -21.99 12.37 -33.13
CA GLY A 333 -20.86 13.22 -33.46
C GLY A 333 -20.95 14.64 -32.90
N THR A 334 -21.98 14.99 -32.15
CA THR A 334 -22.11 16.31 -31.52
C THR A 334 -21.03 16.47 -30.46
N LEU A 335 -20.22 17.54 -30.54
CA LEU A 335 -19.19 17.87 -29.52
C LEU A 335 -19.88 18.39 -28.25
N LEU A 336 -19.72 17.69 -27.15
CA LEU A 336 -20.31 18.03 -25.85
C LEU A 336 -19.36 18.78 -24.93
N PHE A 337 -18.06 18.44 -24.96
CA PHE A 337 -17.05 19.08 -24.13
C PHE A 337 -15.68 19.06 -24.81
N ASP A 338 -15.04 20.23 -24.94
CA ASP A 338 -13.69 20.39 -25.51
C ASP A 338 -12.68 20.61 -24.38
N LEU A 339 -11.80 19.63 -24.19
CA LEU A 339 -10.78 19.67 -23.14
C LEU A 339 -9.56 20.54 -23.55
N ASN A 340 -9.37 20.84 -24.84
CA ASN A 340 -8.21 21.63 -25.29
C ASN A 340 -8.21 23.07 -24.79
N GLY A 341 -9.38 23.63 -24.48
CA GLY A 341 -9.53 24.97 -23.92
C GLY A 341 -9.90 24.96 -22.42
N ALA A 342 -10.09 23.80 -21.85
CA ALA A 342 -10.49 23.67 -20.45
C ALA A 342 -9.26 23.76 -19.53
N ILE A 343 -9.41 24.48 -18.41
CA ILE A 343 -8.35 24.56 -17.40
C ILE A 343 -8.49 23.33 -16.48
N PRO A 344 -7.46 22.49 -16.39
CA PRO A 344 -7.50 21.38 -15.45
C PRO A 344 -7.56 21.89 -14.00
N GLN A 345 -8.22 21.16 -13.15
CA GLN A 345 -8.18 21.40 -11.71
C GLN A 345 -6.76 21.16 -11.15
N PRO A 346 -6.46 21.63 -9.93
CA PRO A 346 -5.12 21.45 -9.34
C PRO A 346 -4.66 19.98 -9.23
N ASP A 347 -5.59 19.05 -9.27
CA ASP A 347 -5.36 17.60 -9.25
C ASP A 347 -5.22 16.95 -10.65
N GLY A 348 -5.22 17.77 -11.71
CA GLY A 348 -5.12 17.30 -13.09
C GLY A 348 -6.42 16.78 -13.71
N THR A 349 -7.54 16.78 -12.96
CA THR A 349 -8.86 16.44 -13.50
C THR A 349 -9.52 17.61 -14.18
N TYR A 350 -10.59 17.35 -14.93
CA TYR A 350 -11.38 18.36 -15.61
C TYR A 350 -12.80 18.39 -15.06
N LEU A 351 -13.25 19.57 -14.63
CA LEU A 351 -14.64 19.76 -14.24
C LEU A 351 -15.49 20.09 -15.46
N TRP A 352 -16.44 19.22 -15.78
CA TRP A 352 -17.46 19.47 -16.80
C TRP A 352 -18.78 19.84 -16.11
N VAL A 353 -19.10 21.12 -16.08
CA VAL A 353 -20.43 21.61 -15.66
C VAL A 353 -21.37 21.46 -16.86
N PHE A 354 -22.45 20.74 -16.69
CA PHE A 354 -23.38 20.48 -17.78
C PHE A 354 -24.18 21.74 -18.15
N THR A 355 -24.06 22.08 -19.40
CA THR A 355 -24.83 23.14 -20.04
C THR A 355 -25.44 22.62 -21.34
N PRO A 356 -26.59 23.14 -21.79
CA PRO A 356 -27.13 22.73 -23.09
C PRO A 356 -26.16 22.98 -24.25
N VAL A 357 -26.03 22.04 -25.18
CA VAL A 357 -25.13 22.11 -26.34
C VAL A 357 -25.90 21.78 -27.61
N GLY A 358 -26.06 22.74 -28.51
CA GLY A 358 -26.85 22.57 -29.72
C GLY A 358 -28.30 22.20 -29.38
N SER A 359 -28.75 21.03 -29.83
CA SER A 359 -30.06 20.48 -29.52
C SER A 359 -30.11 19.65 -28.23
N PHE A 360 -28.95 19.33 -27.61
CA PHE A 360 -28.89 18.57 -26.38
C PHE A 360 -29.19 19.44 -25.17
N THR A 361 -30.24 19.13 -24.45
CA THR A 361 -30.46 19.65 -23.09
C THR A 361 -29.56 18.92 -22.07
N VAL A 362 -29.43 19.43 -20.86
CA VAL A 362 -28.71 18.72 -19.78
C VAL A 362 -29.32 17.32 -19.55
N ALA A 363 -30.65 17.21 -19.59
CA ALA A 363 -31.35 15.93 -19.43
C ALA A 363 -30.99 14.94 -20.56
N ASP A 364 -30.83 15.42 -21.80
CA ASP A 364 -30.43 14.59 -22.92
C ASP A 364 -28.98 14.11 -22.78
N ILE A 365 -28.06 14.97 -22.29
CA ILE A 365 -26.68 14.60 -22.00
C ILE A 365 -26.63 13.48 -20.96
N ILE A 366 -27.38 13.63 -19.86
CA ILE A 366 -27.48 12.59 -18.81
C ILE A 366 -28.10 11.29 -19.34
N ALA A 367 -29.15 11.38 -20.15
CA ALA A 367 -29.78 10.22 -20.75
C ALA A 367 -28.82 9.48 -21.72
N ALA A 368 -28.09 10.23 -22.55
CA ALA A 368 -27.09 9.67 -23.46
C ALA A 368 -25.89 9.04 -22.71
N LEU A 369 -25.48 9.64 -21.58
CA LEU A 369 -24.45 9.09 -20.71
C LEU A 369 -24.89 7.74 -20.12
N ARG A 370 -26.10 7.68 -19.58
CA ARG A 370 -26.70 6.44 -19.04
C ARG A 370 -26.88 5.34 -20.10
N ALA A 371 -27.14 5.74 -21.34
CA ALA A 371 -27.30 4.82 -22.47
C ALA A 371 -25.94 4.37 -23.07
N GLY A 372 -24.79 4.82 -22.56
CA GLY A 372 -23.47 4.53 -23.13
C GLY A 372 -23.26 5.15 -24.51
N GLN A 373 -23.93 6.27 -24.80
CA GLN A 373 -23.93 6.96 -26.10
C GLN A 373 -23.01 8.20 -26.12
N ILE A 374 -22.15 8.35 -25.09
CA ILE A 374 -21.15 9.41 -25.05
C ILE A 374 -19.77 8.76 -25.12
N TYR A 375 -18.85 9.32 -25.92
CA TYR A 375 -17.50 8.81 -26.05
C TYR A 375 -16.46 9.92 -25.94
N PHE A 376 -15.29 9.54 -25.40
CA PHE A 376 -14.10 10.38 -25.38
C PHE A 376 -13.19 10.00 -26.54
N ARG A 377 -12.57 11.00 -27.18
CA ARG A 377 -11.70 10.84 -28.33
C ARG A 377 -10.45 11.68 -28.22
N ILE A 378 -9.32 11.07 -28.58
CA ILE A 378 -8.03 11.75 -28.70
C ILE A 378 -7.63 11.76 -30.17
N ASP A 379 -7.37 12.97 -30.68
CA ASP A 379 -6.94 13.23 -32.03
C ASP A 379 -5.44 13.50 -32.04
N THR A 380 -4.73 13.05 -33.09
CA THR A 380 -3.34 13.43 -33.39
C THR A 380 -3.21 14.03 -34.79
N ALA A 381 -2.05 14.58 -35.11
CA ALA A 381 -1.80 15.12 -36.45
C ALA A 381 -1.91 14.02 -37.53
N ALA A 382 -1.57 12.78 -37.23
CA ALA A 382 -1.71 11.65 -38.14
C ALA A 382 -3.16 11.18 -38.28
N TYR A 383 -3.97 11.36 -37.26
CA TYR A 383 -5.38 10.92 -37.16
C TYR A 383 -6.27 12.05 -36.64
N PRO A 384 -6.57 13.09 -37.45
CA PRO A 384 -7.32 14.27 -37.00
C PRO A 384 -8.81 14.00 -36.73
N LEU A 385 -9.32 12.82 -37.08
CA LEU A 385 -10.68 12.38 -36.82
C LEU A 385 -10.75 11.32 -35.70
N GLY A 386 -9.64 11.13 -34.97
CA GLY A 386 -9.52 10.21 -33.84
C GLY A 386 -8.44 9.16 -34.04
N GLU A 387 -7.44 9.14 -33.19
CA GLU A 387 -6.47 8.05 -33.13
C GLU A 387 -6.99 6.94 -32.20
N ILE A 388 -7.44 7.33 -31.01
CA ILE A 388 -8.07 6.42 -30.06
C ILE A 388 -9.36 7.04 -29.53
N SER A 389 -10.35 6.19 -29.25
CA SER A 389 -11.60 6.61 -28.63
C SER A 389 -12.25 5.46 -27.84
N GLY A 390 -13.18 5.80 -26.96
CA GLY A 390 -13.94 4.82 -26.20
C GLY A 390 -15.22 5.40 -25.64
N PHE A 391 -16.30 4.60 -25.62
CA PHE A 391 -17.57 4.97 -25.06
C PHE A 391 -17.52 4.92 -23.53
N LEU A 392 -18.07 5.95 -22.88
CA LEU A 392 -18.23 6.06 -21.44
C LEU A 392 -19.42 5.19 -21.01
N ASN A 393 -19.13 4.03 -20.47
CA ASN A 393 -20.14 3.10 -19.96
C ASN A 393 -20.18 3.15 -18.44
N VAL A 394 -21.35 2.92 -17.85
CA VAL A 394 -21.51 2.86 -16.40
C VAL A 394 -20.53 1.85 -15.84
N ALA A 395 -19.66 2.31 -14.93
CA ALA A 395 -18.78 1.42 -14.21
C ALA A 395 -19.58 0.66 -13.15
N ALA A 396 -19.55 -0.63 -13.22
CA ALA A 396 -20.13 -1.44 -12.17
C ALA A 396 -19.23 -1.30 -10.92
N GLY A 397 -19.74 -0.65 -9.87
CA GLY A 397 -19.19 -0.66 -8.53
C GLY A 397 -17.97 0.20 -8.23
N GLY A 398 -17.51 1.04 -9.14
CA GLY A 398 -16.42 1.98 -8.86
C GLY A 398 -16.90 3.19 -8.05
N GLN A 399 -16.93 3.11 -6.74
CA GLN A 399 -17.04 4.31 -5.90
C GLN A 399 -15.69 5.01 -5.81
N ILE A 400 -15.62 6.23 -6.33
CA ILE A 400 -14.56 7.16 -5.91
C ILE A 400 -14.99 7.65 -4.52
N ALA A 401 -14.06 7.61 -3.55
CA ALA A 401 -14.34 8.11 -2.23
C ALA A 401 -14.92 9.54 -2.30
N PRO A 402 -16.01 9.84 -1.62
CA PRO A 402 -16.57 11.18 -1.59
C PRO A 402 -15.50 12.15 -1.06
N VAL A 403 -15.50 13.39 -1.57
CA VAL A 403 -14.66 14.46 -0.98
C VAL A 403 -14.93 14.47 0.53
N PRO A 404 -13.91 14.23 1.37
CA PRO A 404 -14.13 14.13 2.80
C PRO A 404 -14.75 15.41 3.35
N SER A 405 -15.72 15.29 4.24
CA SER A 405 -16.26 16.44 4.93
C SER A 405 -15.15 17.22 5.64
N PRO A 406 -15.19 18.55 5.67
CA PRO A 406 -14.24 19.33 6.44
C PRO A 406 -14.18 18.82 7.89
N PRO A 407 -12.98 18.61 8.46
CA PRO A 407 -12.84 18.17 9.83
C PRO A 407 -13.37 19.25 10.79
N PRO A 408 -13.77 18.87 11.99
CA PRO A 408 -14.04 19.87 13.03
C PRO A 408 -12.80 20.76 13.25
N PRO A 409 -12.98 22.02 13.64
CA PRO A 409 -11.84 22.87 14.00
C PRO A 409 -11.08 22.25 15.16
N LEU A 410 -9.77 22.44 15.17
CA LEU A 410 -8.93 22.03 16.31
C LEU A 410 -9.42 22.73 17.59
N PRO A 411 -9.30 22.08 18.77
CA PRO A 411 -9.65 22.70 20.04
C PRO A 411 -8.89 24.02 20.21
N ALA A 412 -9.61 25.09 20.52
CA ALA A 412 -9.01 26.37 20.84
C ALA A 412 -8.37 26.33 22.23
N GLY A 413 -7.19 26.90 22.37
CA GLY A 413 -6.48 27.04 23.65
C GLY A 413 -4.99 26.71 23.56
N THR A 414 -4.30 26.86 24.68
CA THR A 414 -2.90 26.45 24.78
C THR A 414 -2.80 24.91 24.81
N PRO A 415 -1.80 24.32 24.13
CA PRO A 415 -1.58 22.88 24.16
C PRO A 415 -1.43 22.36 25.59
N THR A 416 -2.05 21.23 25.90
CA THR A 416 -1.77 20.51 27.14
C THR A 416 -0.39 19.86 27.10
N VAL A 417 0.13 19.36 28.24
CA VAL A 417 1.35 18.54 28.29
C VAL A 417 1.26 17.36 27.33
N ALA A 418 0.09 16.69 27.29
CA ALA A 418 -0.17 15.57 26.39
C ALA A 418 -0.11 15.97 24.91
N ASP A 419 -0.71 17.10 24.56
CA ASP A 419 -0.71 17.57 23.17
C ASP A 419 0.70 17.99 22.73
N ALA A 420 1.44 18.66 23.62
CA ALA A 420 2.84 19.06 23.36
C ALA A 420 3.77 17.85 23.24
N GLY A 421 3.67 16.87 24.16
CA GLY A 421 4.47 15.65 24.12
C GLY A 421 4.22 14.85 22.82
N ARG A 422 2.94 14.64 22.45
CA ARG A 422 2.55 13.96 21.20
C ARG A 422 3.06 14.71 19.96
N PHE A 423 2.89 16.02 19.91
CA PHE A 423 3.39 16.81 18.79
C PHE A 423 4.91 16.67 18.63
N LEU A 424 5.65 16.72 19.74
CA LEU A 424 7.11 16.63 19.73
C LEU A 424 7.61 15.22 19.35
N SER A 425 6.87 14.15 19.70
CA SER A 425 7.23 12.80 19.29
C SER A 425 7.15 12.62 17.76
N GLN A 426 6.23 13.33 17.10
CA GLN A 426 6.03 13.32 15.66
C GLN A 426 6.99 14.27 14.93
N ALA A 427 7.27 15.45 15.53
CA ALA A 427 8.04 16.53 14.92
C ALA A 427 9.55 16.47 15.18
N THR A 428 10.02 15.65 16.12
CA THR A 428 11.42 15.54 16.54
C THR A 428 11.84 14.10 16.76
N PHE A 429 13.09 13.88 17.08
CA PHE A 429 13.60 12.57 17.52
C PHE A 429 13.32 12.26 19.01
N GLY A 430 12.47 13.01 19.66
CA GLY A 430 12.01 12.79 21.02
C GLY A 430 11.81 14.09 21.80
N ALA A 431 10.78 14.10 22.66
CA ALA A 431 10.46 15.23 23.51
C ALA A 431 11.52 15.42 24.62
N THR A 432 11.63 16.67 25.10
CA THR A 432 12.34 17.03 26.34
C THR A 432 11.41 17.90 27.18
N ASP A 433 11.63 17.94 28.52
CA ASP A 433 10.84 18.83 29.41
C ASP A 433 10.84 20.29 28.92
N ALA A 434 12.01 20.78 28.47
CA ALA A 434 12.14 22.14 27.97
C ALA A 434 11.29 22.40 26.70
N LEU A 435 11.27 21.44 25.76
CA LEU A 435 10.46 21.57 24.55
C LEU A 435 8.96 21.44 24.83
N ILE A 436 8.57 20.56 25.76
CA ILE A 436 7.17 20.44 26.20
C ILE A 436 6.69 21.77 26.78
N ALA A 437 7.48 22.35 27.70
CA ALA A 437 7.15 23.66 28.31
C ALA A 437 7.11 24.79 27.27
N MET A 438 8.01 24.80 26.30
CA MET A 438 8.02 25.76 25.21
C MET A 438 6.74 25.65 24.34
N VAL A 439 6.39 24.45 23.88
CA VAL A 439 5.18 24.23 23.06
C VAL A 439 3.92 24.60 23.82
N GLN A 440 3.88 24.33 25.14
CA GLN A 440 2.76 24.76 25.98
C GLN A 440 2.63 26.29 26.07
N SER A 441 3.75 27.00 26.16
CA SER A 441 3.73 28.47 26.33
C SER A 441 3.56 29.23 25.02
N GLU A 442 4.14 28.75 23.92
CA GLU A 442 4.22 29.45 22.64
C GLU A 442 3.30 28.87 21.57
N GLY A 443 2.85 27.63 21.71
CA GLY A 443 1.99 26.90 20.77
C GLY A 443 2.74 26.17 19.67
N PHE A 444 2.01 25.36 18.91
CA PHE A 444 2.54 24.53 17.82
C PHE A 444 3.11 25.37 16.67
N ASP A 445 2.42 26.43 16.26
CA ASP A 445 2.81 27.27 15.13
C ASP A 445 4.14 27.99 15.41
N ALA A 446 4.34 28.50 16.62
CA ALA A 446 5.58 29.15 17.01
C ALA A 446 6.75 28.17 16.98
N PHE A 447 6.58 26.94 17.47
CA PHE A 447 7.57 25.89 17.36
C PHE A 447 7.91 25.58 15.90
N LEU A 448 6.90 25.39 15.05
CA LEU A 448 7.09 25.09 13.62
C LEU A 448 7.87 26.22 12.94
N ASP A 449 7.51 27.48 13.19
CA ASP A 449 8.17 28.62 12.58
C ASP A 449 9.63 28.75 13.02
N GLN A 450 9.96 28.48 14.30
CA GLN A 450 11.32 28.40 14.78
C GLN A 450 12.11 27.27 14.11
N GLN A 451 11.51 26.09 13.97
CA GLN A 451 12.16 24.93 13.33
C GLN A 451 12.35 25.12 11.82
N PHE A 452 11.42 25.77 11.13
CA PHE A 452 11.59 26.12 9.73
C PHE A 452 12.69 27.16 9.50
N ALA A 453 12.94 28.03 10.48
CA ALA A 453 13.98 29.06 10.44
C ALA A 453 15.34 28.58 11.00
N ALA A 454 15.39 27.41 11.65
CA ALA A 454 16.61 26.90 12.26
C ALA A 454 17.73 26.69 11.21
N PRO A 455 18.99 27.02 11.56
CA PRO A 455 20.14 26.75 10.70
C PRO A 455 20.25 25.26 10.36
N VAL A 456 20.62 24.97 9.12
CA VAL A 456 20.76 23.59 8.62
C VAL A 456 21.99 22.94 9.25
N SER A 457 21.81 21.77 9.87
CA SER A 457 22.89 20.94 10.38
C SER A 457 23.29 19.91 9.33
N SER A 458 24.54 19.98 8.83
CA SER A 458 25.06 19.16 7.74
C SER A 458 25.79 17.92 8.26
N HIS A 459 25.41 16.75 7.77
CA HIS A 459 26.09 15.47 8.04
C HIS A 459 27.49 15.43 7.41
N LEU A 460 27.62 15.93 6.17
CA LEU A 460 28.92 15.99 5.48
C LEU A 460 29.89 16.92 6.20
N ALA A 461 29.44 18.08 6.64
CA ALA A 461 30.29 19.02 7.40
C ALA A 461 30.74 18.41 8.75
N PHE A 462 29.87 17.64 9.41
CA PHE A 462 30.23 16.91 10.64
C PHE A 462 31.32 15.87 10.37
N VAL A 463 31.15 15.06 9.28
CA VAL A 463 32.13 14.05 8.88
C VAL A 463 33.49 14.72 8.53
N ASP A 464 33.48 15.80 7.77
CA ASP A 464 34.68 16.52 7.38
C ASP A 464 35.44 17.12 8.61
N ALA A 465 34.69 17.64 9.58
CA ALA A 465 35.24 18.14 10.83
C ALA A 465 35.95 17.06 11.67
N SER A 466 35.68 15.78 11.44
CA SER A 466 36.39 14.67 12.11
C SER A 466 37.87 14.58 11.74
N GLY A 467 38.27 15.11 10.58
CA GLY A 467 39.61 15.02 10.02
C GLY A 467 40.04 13.65 9.53
N VAL A 468 39.13 12.65 9.52
CA VAL A 468 39.39 11.30 8.99
C VAL A 468 39.18 11.31 7.47
N ASN A 469 40.24 11.01 6.72
CA ASN A 469 40.20 11.00 5.25
C ASN A 469 40.99 9.81 4.67
N PRO A 470 40.34 8.90 3.94
CA PRO A 470 38.90 8.87 3.68
C PRO A 470 38.11 8.56 4.97
N PRO A 471 36.85 9.07 5.08
CA PRO A 471 35.99 8.73 6.20
C PRO A 471 35.61 7.25 6.15
N THR A 472 35.25 6.71 7.31
CA THR A 472 34.73 5.36 7.43
C THR A 472 33.24 5.41 7.77
N ILE A 473 32.56 4.28 7.74
CA ILE A 473 31.15 4.19 8.14
C ILE A 473 30.91 4.67 9.59
N THR A 474 31.94 4.57 10.43
CA THR A 474 31.91 5.08 11.80
C THR A 474 31.60 6.58 11.85
N GLN A 475 32.32 7.41 11.07
CA GLN A 475 32.07 8.86 11.04
C GLN A 475 30.69 9.21 10.48
N THR A 476 30.23 8.45 9.51
CA THR A 476 28.87 8.61 8.94
C THR A 476 27.80 8.32 9.99
N ASN A 477 27.94 7.20 10.72
CA ASN A 477 27.00 6.83 11.78
C ASN A 477 27.06 7.80 12.95
N ASP A 478 28.27 8.23 13.38
CA ASP A 478 28.46 9.23 14.43
C ASP A 478 27.79 10.57 14.07
N ALA A 479 27.84 10.97 12.78
CA ALA A 479 27.16 12.17 12.30
C ALA A 479 25.66 12.03 12.46
N TRP A 480 25.07 10.93 11.97
CA TRP A 480 23.62 10.73 12.04
C TRP A 480 23.11 10.72 13.49
N TRP A 481 23.71 9.92 14.36
CA TRP A 481 23.30 9.82 15.75
C TRP A 481 23.47 11.15 16.50
N THR A 482 24.59 11.84 16.27
CA THR A 482 24.84 13.13 16.94
C THR A 482 23.80 14.17 16.51
N LEU A 483 23.53 14.29 15.21
CA LEU A 483 22.59 15.29 14.72
C LEU A 483 21.14 14.94 15.07
N ALA A 484 20.76 13.68 15.02
CA ALA A 484 19.43 13.22 15.46
C ALA A 484 19.16 13.58 16.94
N ILE A 485 20.17 13.49 17.81
CA ILE A 485 20.03 13.73 19.24
C ILE A 485 20.15 15.22 19.58
N SER A 486 21.12 15.94 19.01
CA SER A 486 21.57 17.25 19.51
C SER A 486 21.38 18.42 18.53
N ALA A 487 21.08 18.19 17.24
CA ALA A 487 20.95 19.27 16.28
C ALA A 487 19.79 20.22 16.64
N PRO A 488 19.92 21.55 16.44
CA PRO A 488 18.87 22.52 16.72
C PRO A 488 17.69 22.45 15.74
N ASP A 489 17.90 21.95 14.51
CA ASP A 489 16.94 21.80 13.42
C ASP A 489 16.25 20.43 13.45
N GLN A 490 15.74 20.03 14.62
CA GLN A 490 15.17 18.71 14.88
C GLN A 490 14.08 18.29 13.88
N LEU A 491 13.15 19.19 13.56
CA LEU A 491 12.09 18.90 12.60
C LEU A 491 12.67 18.58 11.21
N ARG A 492 13.68 19.33 10.77
CA ARG A 492 14.34 19.10 9.49
C ARG A 492 15.02 17.74 9.45
N GLN A 493 15.76 17.40 10.51
CA GLN A 493 16.43 16.10 10.63
C GLN A 493 15.43 14.95 10.67
N ARG A 494 14.30 15.12 11.39
CA ARG A 494 13.23 14.09 11.46
C ARG A 494 12.52 13.87 10.11
N VAL A 495 12.26 14.96 9.37
CA VAL A 495 11.70 14.87 8.00
C VAL A 495 12.71 14.25 7.04
N ALA A 496 14.00 14.60 7.12
CA ALA A 496 15.03 13.97 6.30
C ALA A 496 15.16 12.47 6.58
N PHE A 497 15.00 12.04 7.83
CA PHE A 497 14.95 10.62 8.18
C PHE A 497 13.74 9.94 7.52
N ALA A 498 12.55 10.52 7.64
CA ALA A 498 11.35 9.99 6.97
C ALA A 498 11.52 9.91 5.44
N LEU A 499 12.14 10.91 4.80
CA LEU A 499 12.46 10.88 3.37
C LEU A 499 13.46 9.77 3.02
N SER A 500 14.47 9.50 3.87
CA SER A 500 15.48 8.47 3.62
C SER A 500 14.90 7.05 3.63
N GLU A 501 13.69 6.86 4.15
CA GLU A 501 13.05 5.56 4.26
C GLU A 501 12.28 5.15 2.99
N PHE A 502 12.04 6.07 2.07
CA PHE A 502 11.46 5.73 0.75
C PHE A 502 12.27 6.30 -0.43
N MET A 503 13.15 7.29 -0.21
CA MET A 503 14.21 7.69 -1.16
C MET A 503 15.53 7.04 -0.73
N VAL A 504 15.56 5.73 -0.82
CA VAL A 504 16.57 4.88 -0.18
C VAL A 504 17.91 4.92 -0.91
N VAL A 505 18.98 5.14 -0.14
CA VAL A 505 20.37 4.82 -0.49
C VAL A 505 21.02 4.10 0.68
N SER A 506 21.70 2.99 0.42
CA SER A 506 22.22 2.14 1.47
C SER A 506 23.69 1.76 1.29
N ASN A 507 24.42 1.68 2.40
CA ASN A 507 25.79 1.15 2.43
C ASN A 507 25.85 -0.38 2.28
N SER A 508 24.74 -1.09 2.33
CA SER A 508 24.68 -2.53 2.02
C SER A 508 25.03 -2.84 0.56
N SER A 509 24.91 -1.84 -0.32
CA SER A 509 25.42 -1.92 -1.69
C SER A 509 26.94 -2.09 -1.70
N LYS A 510 27.43 -3.08 -2.45
CA LYS A 510 28.86 -3.37 -2.59
C LYS A 510 29.70 -2.13 -2.98
N ASN A 511 29.13 -1.27 -3.83
CA ASN A 511 29.81 -0.05 -4.28
C ASN A 511 29.88 1.01 -3.19
N LEU A 512 28.76 1.28 -2.51
CA LEU A 512 28.65 2.32 -1.48
C LEU A 512 29.26 1.88 -0.15
N GLY A 513 29.24 0.59 0.20
CA GLY A 513 29.91 0.06 1.38
C GLY A 513 31.41 0.35 1.43
N ASN A 514 32.05 0.53 0.25
CA ASN A 514 33.44 0.93 0.12
C ASN A 514 33.63 2.48 0.01
N GLN A 515 32.56 3.27 0.01
CA GLN A 515 32.55 4.71 -0.18
C GLN A 515 31.68 5.41 0.89
N PRO A 516 31.94 5.20 2.17
CA PRO A 516 31.06 5.72 3.23
C PRO A 516 30.96 7.25 3.26
N GLY A 517 31.91 7.99 2.65
CA GLY A 517 31.83 9.43 2.48
C GLY A 517 30.78 9.92 1.48
N ALA A 518 30.22 9.04 0.66
CA ALA A 518 29.12 9.35 -0.27
C ALA A 518 27.77 9.50 0.45
N LEU A 519 27.55 8.75 1.53
CA LEU A 519 26.30 8.72 2.26
C LEU A 519 25.94 10.03 2.95
N PRO A 520 26.83 10.71 3.71
CA PRO A 520 26.50 12.00 4.30
C PRO A 520 26.22 13.08 3.26
N ALA A 521 26.88 13.05 2.09
CA ALA A 521 26.57 13.95 0.98
C ALA A 521 25.17 13.71 0.42
N TYR A 522 24.74 12.46 0.31
CA TYR A 522 23.38 12.12 -0.08
C TYR A 522 22.35 12.54 0.98
N TYR A 523 22.65 12.25 2.24
CA TYR A 523 21.73 12.60 3.34
C TYR A 523 21.51 14.10 3.45
N ASP A 524 22.54 14.90 3.20
CA ASP A 524 22.44 16.37 3.15
C ASP A 524 21.52 16.86 2.03
N VAL A 525 21.36 16.13 0.93
CA VAL A 525 20.33 16.42 -0.09
C VAL A 525 18.93 16.31 0.52
N LEU A 526 18.68 15.26 1.30
CA LEU A 526 17.38 15.07 1.97
C LEU A 526 17.15 16.14 3.05
N VAL A 527 18.18 16.48 3.83
CA VAL A 527 18.14 17.54 4.84
C VAL A 527 17.86 18.89 4.19
N GLY A 528 18.55 19.23 3.10
CA GLY A 528 18.33 20.45 2.33
C GLY A 528 16.93 20.52 1.71
N GLY A 529 16.47 19.40 1.16
CA GLY A 529 15.17 19.27 0.50
C GLY A 529 13.97 19.17 1.45
N ALA A 530 14.17 18.89 2.74
CA ALA A 530 13.09 18.60 3.71
C ALA A 530 11.98 19.67 3.78
N PHE A 531 12.32 20.94 3.52
CA PHE A 531 11.40 22.10 3.49
C PHE A 531 11.44 22.84 2.14
N GLY A 532 12.01 22.21 1.12
CA GLY A 532 12.13 22.74 -0.25
C GLY A 532 10.91 22.43 -1.12
N ASN A 533 11.15 22.42 -2.43
CA ASN A 533 10.15 21.99 -3.41
C ASN A 533 10.45 20.55 -3.85
N PHE A 534 9.43 19.71 -3.91
CA PHE A 534 9.56 18.30 -4.27
C PHE A 534 10.16 18.09 -5.66
N ARG A 535 9.85 18.96 -6.64
CA ARG A 535 10.47 18.90 -7.98
C ARG A 535 11.99 19.07 -7.93
N GLN A 536 12.47 20.02 -7.10
CA GLN A 536 13.90 20.23 -6.90
C GLN A 536 14.52 19.05 -6.14
N LEU A 537 13.85 18.54 -5.13
CA LEU A 537 14.32 17.35 -4.39
C LEU A 537 14.50 16.14 -5.34
N LEU A 538 13.53 15.88 -6.25
CA LEU A 538 13.68 14.84 -7.26
C LEU A 538 14.91 15.05 -8.16
N GLU A 539 15.18 16.29 -8.56
CA GLU A 539 16.37 16.63 -9.34
C GLU A 539 17.65 16.36 -8.56
N ASP A 540 17.72 16.84 -7.33
CA ASP A 540 18.90 16.74 -6.48
C ASP A 540 19.24 15.28 -6.13
N ILE A 541 18.24 14.43 -5.83
CA ILE A 541 18.47 13.00 -5.59
C ILE A 541 18.89 12.27 -6.88
N THR A 542 18.29 12.62 -8.03
CA THR A 542 18.61 12.01 -9.32
C THR A 542 20.05 12.27 -9.72
N LEU A 543 20.53 13.50 -9.52
CA LEU A 543 21.90 13.89 -9.87
C LEU A 543 22.93 13.53 -8.80
N ASN A 544 22.50 12.98 -7.64
CA ASN A 544 23.45 12.58 -6.62
C ASN A 544 24.18 11.29 -7.01
N PRO A 545 25.54 11.25 -6.99
CA PRO A 545 26.30 10.08 -7.42
C PRO A 545 26.13 8.84 -6.53
N ALA A 546 25.76 9.00 -5.24
CA ALA A 546 25.44 7.85 -4.38
C ALA A 546 24.15 7.18 -4.85
N MET A 547 23.10 7.93 -5.12
CA MET A 547 21.86 7.44 -5.73
C MET A 547 22.13 6.84 -7.11
N GLY A 548 22.89 7.54 -7.96
CA GLY A 548 23.26 7.04 -9.28
C GLY A 548 24.03 5.73 -9.25
N SER A 549 24.87 5.50 -8.23
CA SER A 549 25.59 4.24 -8.04
C SER A 549 24.72 3.14 -7.42
N PHE A 550 23.77 3.51 -6.57
CA PHE A 550 22.86 2.57 -5.89
C PHE A 550 21.88 1.92 -6.86
N LEU A 551 21.36 2.72 -7.81
CA LEU A 551 20.34 2.31 -8.79
C LEU A 551 20.84 2.33 -10.25
N ASP A 552 22.14 2.19 -10.46
CA ASP A 552 22.80 1.97 -11.78
C ASP A 552 22.59 3.10 -12.81
N MET A 553 22.22 4.32 -12.40
CA MET A 553 22.18 5.47 -13.30
C MET A 553 23.57 6.02 -13.61
N LEU A 554 24.50 5.98 -12.63
CA LEU A 554 25.87 6.44 -12.80
C LEU A 554 26.59 5.61 -13.85
N LYS A 555 27.06 6.28 -14.93
CA LYS A 555 27.70 5.65 -16.10
C LYS A 555 26.76 4.69 -16.87
N ASN A 556 25.45 4.90 -16.77
CA ASN A 556 24.50 4.27 -17.68
C ASN A 556 24.70 4.82 -19.09
N ASP A 557 24.99 3.95 -20.06
CA ASP A 557 25.35 4.33 -21.42
C ASP A 557 24.19 4.03 -22.39
N LYS A 558 24.05 4.86 -23.43
CA LYS A 558 23.06 4.64 -24.48
C LYS A 558 23.20 3.27 -25.16
N ALA A 559 22.16 2.82 -25.84
CA ALA A 559 22.20 1.61 -26.65
C ALA A 559 23.34 1.67 -27.68
N ASN A 560 24.04 0.54 -27.88
CA ASN A 560 25.02 0.43 -28.94
C ASN A 560 24.35 0.10 -30.29
N ALA A 561 25.07 0.31 -31.38
CA ALA A 561 24.56 0.08 -32.74
C ALA A 561 24.14 -1.37 -33.01
N SER A 562 24.71 -2.34 -32.30
CA SER A 562 24.38 -3.77 -32.46
C SER A 562 23.16 -4.20 -31.62
N GLY A 563 22.62 -3.35 -30.76
CA GLY A 563 21.51 -3.68 -29.83
C GLY A 563 21.88 -4.63 -28.68
N THR A 564 23.18 -4.96 -28.53
CA THR A 564 23.66 -5.88 -27.47
C THR A 564 23.84 -5.19 -26.11
N ARG A 565 23.85 -3.85 -26.08
CA ARG A 565 23.80 -3.04 -24.85
C ARG A 565 22.61 -2.13 -24.94
N LEU A 566 21.75 -2.20 -23.95
CA LEU A 566 20.60 -1.30 -23.73
C LEU A 566 20.84 -0.43 -22.51
N PRO A 567 20.17 0.74 -22.40
CA PRO A 567 20.16 1.53 -21.17
C PRO A 567 19.68 0.69 -19.98
N ASN A 568 20.29 0.90 -18.81
CA ASN A 568 19.84 0.27 -17.57
C ASN A 568 18.52 0.91 -17.09
N GLU A 569 17.53 0.09 -16.79
CA GLU A 569 16.17 0.51 -16.44
C GLU A 569 15.98 0.77 -14.92
N ASN A 570 16.94 0.33 -14.08
CA ASN A 570 16.75 0.29 -12.63
C ASN A 570 16.32 1.66 -12.07
N TYR A 571 17.09 2.70 -12.29
CA TYR A 571 16.74 4.03 -11.81
C TYR A 571 15.44 4.57 -12.41
N ALA A 572 15.18 4.32 -13.70
CA ALA A 572 13.95 4.74 -14.36
C ALA A 572 12.70 4.11 -13.72
N ARG A 573 12.80 2.86 -13.31
CA ARG A 573 11.74 2.16 -12.60
C ARG A 573 11.53 2.74 -11.20
N GLU A 574 12.61 2.91 -10.44
CA GLU A 574 12.49 3.29 -9.03
C GLU A 574 12.10 4.75 -8.82
N ILE A 575 12.49 5.67 -9.70
CA ILE A 575 12.02 7.06 -9.60
C ILE A 575 10.50 7.17 -9.78
N MET A 576 9.92 6.32 -10.62
CA MET A 576 8.46 6.25 -10.81
C MET A 576 7.79 5.44 -9.69
N GLN A 577 8.27 4.22 -9.42
CA GLN A 577 7.64 3.27 -8.53
C GLN A 577 7.74 3.65 -7.05
N LEU A 578 8.95 3.96 -6.56
CA LEU A 578 9.20 4.15 -5.13
C LEU A 578 9.23 5.61 -4.71
N PHE A 579 9.70 6.52 -5.59
CA PHE A 579 9.98 7.90 -5.16
C PHE A 579 8.86 8.87 -5.48
N SER A 580 7.97 8.57 -6.45
CA SER A 580 7.05 9.60 -6.95
C SER A 580 5.61 9.18 -7.18
N ILE A 581 5.32 8.17 -8.01
CA ILE A 581 3.94 7.91 -8.47
C ILE A 581 3.37 6.56 -8.06
N GLY A 582 4.23 5.60 -7.68
CA GLY A 582 3.78 4.24 -7.35
C GLY A 582 3.35 3.43 -8.57
N LEU A 583 2.93 2.18 -8.34
CA LEU A 583 2.56 1.23 -9.40
C LEU A 583 1.16 1.49 -9.98
N TYR A 584 0.26 2.06 -9.20
CA TYR A 584 -1.16 2.20 -9.56
C TYR A 584 -1.66 3.61 -9.37
N HIS A 585 -2.60 4.03 -10.22
CA HIS A 585 -3.29 5.31 -10.06
C HIS A 585 -4.03 5.40 -8.74
N LEU A 586 -3.92 6.55 -8.09
CA LEU A 586 -4.57 6.88 -6.83
C LEU A 586 -5.58 8.02 -7.00
N ASN A 587 -6.63 7.96 -6.21
CA ASN A 587 -7.46 9.11 -5.90
C ASN A 587 -6.70 10.06 -4.96
N LEU A 588 -7.18 11.31 -4.82
CA LEU A 588 -6.53 12.31 -3.94
C LEU A 588 -6.48 11.89 -2.47
N ASP A 589 -7.36 11.00 -2.05
CA ASP A 589 -7.44 10.43 -0.70
C ASP A 589 -6.55 9.20 -0.49
N GLY A 590 -5.72 8.86 -1.48
CA GLY A 590 -4.80 7.72 -1.44
C GLY A 590 -5.44 6.36 -1.72
N SER A 591 -6.74 6.29 -1.98
CA SER A 591 -7.40 5.07 -2.42
C SER A 591 -7.03 4.74 -3.89
N LEU A 592 -7.07 3.46 -4.25
CA LEU A 592 -6.75 3.02 -5.61
C LEU A 592 -7.81 3.54 -6.59
N ALA A 593 -7.36 4.10 -7.71
CA ALA A 593 -8.21 4.32 -8.87
C ALA A 593 -8.35 3.00 -9.63
N LEU A 594 -9.60 2.60 -9.88
CA LEU A 594 -9.89 1.32 -10.51
C LEU A 594 -10.36 1.51 -11.95
N SER A 595 -9.96 0.59 -12.82
CA SER A 595 -10.46 0.48 -14.20
C SER A 595 -11.93 0.05 -14.23
N SER A 596 -12.54 0.01 -15.42
CA SER A 596 -13.90 -0.54 -15.61
C SER A 596 -14.04 -2.00 -15.18
N GLY A 597 -12.93 -2.74 -15.13
CA GLY A 597 -12.90 -4.10 -14.62
C GLY A 597 -12.64 -4.21 -13.11
N GLY A 598 -12.65 -3.09 -12.36
CA GLY A 598 -12.34 -3.11 -10.94
C GLY A 598 -10.85 -3.34 -10.62
N LEU A 599 -9.97 -3.34 -11.64
CA LEU A 599 -8.53 -3.51 -11.45
C LEU A 599 -7.83 -2.18 -11.16
N PRO A 600 -6.82 -2.17 -10.30
CA PRO A 600 -5.93 -1.03 -10.19
C PRO A 600 -5.35 -0.65 -11.57
N ILE A 601 -5.38 0.61 -11.90
CA ILE A 601 -4.87 1.13 -13.17
C ILE A 601 -3.36 1.34 -13.02
N PRO A 602 -2.49 0.67 -13.82
CA PRO A 602 -1.05 0.92 -13.78
C PRO A 602 -0.75 2.38 -14.12
N THR A 603 0.20 2.98 -13.40
CA THR A 603 0.63 4.37 -13.65
C THR A 603 1.51 4.51 -14.87
N TYR A 604 2.23 3.47 -15.25
CA TYR A 604 3.15 3.44 -16.39
C TYR A 604 3.25 2.01 -16.95
N ASP A 605 3.75 1.91 -18.17
CA ASP A 605 4.04 0.68 -18.88
C ASP A 605 5.55 0.48 -19.12
N GLN A 606 5.91 -0.61 -19.79
CA GLN A 606 7.31 -0.92 -20.10
C GLN A 606 7.93 0.11 -21.07
N ASP A 607 7.16 0.69 -21.96
CA ASP A 607 7.65 1.67 -22.92
C ASP A 607 8.04 2.98 -22.22
N ALA A 608 7.26 3.41 -21.24
CA ALA A 608 7.61 4.54 -20.37
C ALA A 608 8.92 4.28 -19.59
N ILE A 609 9.14 3.05 -19.11
CA ILE A 609 10.40 2.68 -18.44
C ILE A 609 11.57 2.77 -19.40
N LEU A 610 11.46 2.18 -20.60
CA LEU A 610 12.53 2.16 -21.61
C LEU A 610 12.86 3.59 -22.08
N GLY A 611 11.84 4.41 -22.33
CA GLY A 611 12.02 5.81 -22.70
C GLY A 611 12.72 6.62 -21.61
N THR A 612 12.29 6.46 -20.37
CA THR A 612 12.88 7.12 -19.19
C THR A 612 14.31 6.63 -18.93
N ALA A 613 14.59 5.35 -19.12
CA ALA A 613 15.96 4.80 -19.02
C ALA A 613 16.90 5.42 -20.06
N ALA A 614 16.41 5.67 -21.29
CA ALA A 614 17.18 6.34 -22.32
C ALA A 614 17.46 7.81 -21.99
N VAL A 615 16.57 8.51 -21.26
CA VAL A 615 16.83 9.87 -20.74
C VAL A 615 17.97 9.87 -19.74
N PHE A 616 18.05 8.87 -18.86
CA PHE A 616 19.05 8.78 -17.80
C PHE A 616 20.38 8.19 -18.26
N THR A 617 20.73 8.31 -19.57
CA THR A 617 22.01 7.89 -20.12
C THR A 617 23.03 9.02 -20.18
N GLY A 618 24.32 8.67 -20.10
CA GLY A 618 25.43 9.58 -20.25
C GLY A 618 25.84 10.36 -19.00
N TRP A 619 25.21 10.11 -17.84
CA TRP A 619 25.54 10.78 -16.59
C TRP A 619 26.72 10.14 -15.86
N THR A 620 27.66 10.97 -15.39
CA THR A 620 28.89 10.54 -14.71
C THR A 620 29.28 11.53 -13.61
N TYR A 621 30.36 11.21 -12.86
CA TYR A 621 30.83 12.07 -11.80
C TYR A 621 31.16 13.51 -12.26
N ALA A 622 30.96 14.46 -11.36
CA ALA A 622 31.42 15.85 -11.56
C ALA A 622 32.90 15.91 -11.89
N GLN A 623 33.31 16.86 -12.74
CA GLN A 623 34.69 17.01 -13.19
C GLN A 623 34.95 18.42 -13.74
N ALA A 624 36.21 18.87 -13.66
CA ALA A 624 36.63 20.13 -14.23
C ALA A 624 36.94 20.05 -15.74
N THR A 625 37.02 18.84 -16.33
CA THR A 625 37.37 18.63 -17.74
C THR A 625 36.21 19.12 -18.61
N ASN A 626 36.52 19.90 -19.64
CA ASN A 626 35.53 20.39 -20.60
C ASN A 626 36.03 20.19 -22.04
N PRO A 627 35.35 19.43 -22.91
CA PRO A 627 34.11 18.68 -22.64
C PRO A 627 34.33 17.55 -21.63
N PRO A 628 33.32 17.16 -20.85
CA PRO A 628 33.44 16.12 -19.84
C PRO A 628 33.73 14.75 -20.45
N VAL A 629 34.53 13.92 -19.75
CA VAL A 629 34.82 12.54 -20.13
C VAL A 629 33.97 11.56 -19.35
N PHE A 630 33.65 10.40 -19.93
CA PHE A 630 32.70 9.44 -19.33
C PHE A 630 33.25 8.68 -18.13
N ASN A 631 34.57 8.56 -18.04
CA ASN A 631 35.25 7.85 -16.94
C ASN A 631 36.22 8.75 -16.19
N PRO A 632 35.76 9.84 -15.52
CA PRO A 632 36.61 10.65 -14.68
C PRO A 632 36.95 9.95 -13.35
N PRO A 633 37.88 10.50 -12.54
CA PRO A 633 38.01 10.15 -11.15
C PRO A 633 36.67 10.32 -10.42
N ALA A 634 36.42 9.49 -9.40
CA ALA A 634 35.16 9.53 -8.65
C ALA A 634 35.05 10.82 -7.82
N ASP A 635 33.91 11.50 -7.94
CA ASP A 635 33.47 12.60 -7.08
C ASP A 635 32.11 12.22 -6.49
N TRP A 636 32.08 11.94 -5.19
CA TRP A 636 30.88 11.51 -4.47
C TRP A 636 30.08 12.65 -3.85
N ARG A 637 30.56 13.90 -3.98
CA ARG A 637 30.02 15.07 -3.26
C ARG A 637 29.23 16.01 -4.15
N ASN A 638 29.65 16.13 -5.42
CA ASN A 638 29.04 17.07 -6.34
C ASN A 638 28.06 16.36 -7.29
N PRO A 639 27.02 17.07 -7.76
CA PRO A 639 26.04 16.49 -8.69
C PRO A 639 26.70 15.94 -9.97
N MET A 640 26.17 14.83 -10.48
CA MET A 640 26.60 14.21 -11.74
C MET A 640 26.48 15.19 -12.91
N VAL A 641 27.38 15.04 -13.89
CA VAL A 641 27.38 15.80 -15.16
C VAL A 641 27.13 14.86 -16.35
N ASN A 642 26.58 15.39 -17.42
CA ASN A 642 26.29 14.59 -18.61
C ASN A 642 27.43 14.63 -19.64
N VAL A 643 27.73 13.51 -20.27
CA VAL A 643 28.63 13.35 -21.40
C VAL A 643 27.80 13.10 -22.65
N ALA A 644 27.61 14.13 -23.48
CA ALA A 644 26.68 14.12 -24.60
C ALA A 644 26.89 12.95 -25.59
N SER A 645 28.14 12.48 -25.79
CA SER A 645 28.44 11.33 -26.66
C SER A 645 27.90 9.99 -26.13
N HIS A 646 27.56 9.91 -24.83
CA HIS A 646 26.99 8.74 -24.16
C HIS A 646 25.48 8.87 -23.89
N HIS A 647 24.89 10.04 -24.13
CA HIS A 647 23.45 10.24 -24.04
C HIS A 647 22.74 9.72 -25.29
N SER A 648 21.54 9.18 -25.14
CA SER A 648 20.72 8.65 -26.23
C SER A 648 20.17 9.82 -27.09
N PRO A 649 20.50 9.88 -28.39
CA PRO A 649 20.03 10.94 -29.28
C PRO A 649 18.66 10.66 -29.90
N ASN A 650 18.09 9.47 -29.69
CA ASN A 650 16.84 9.05 -30.31
C ASN A 650 15.64 9.73 -29.67
N SER A 651 14.51 9.75 -30.36
CA SER A 651 13.22 10.06 -29.72
C SER A 651 12.90 9.07 -28.61
N LYS A 652 12.22 9.52 -27.56
CA LYS A 652 11.87 8.73 -26.37
C LYS A 652 10.42 8.99 -26.03
N THR A 653 9.67 7.91 -25.79
CA THR A 653 8.34 8.01 -25.19
C THR A 653 8.49 7.77 -23.70
N ILE A 654 8.08 8.74 -22.90
CA ILE A 654 8.15 8.65 -21.43
C ILE A 654 6.74 8.56 -20.83
N LEU A 655 6.65 8.68 -19.52
CA LEU A 655 5.40 8.65 -18.76
C LEU A 655 4.26 9.45 -19.45
N ASN A 656 3.04 8.92 -19.39
CA ASN A 656 1.83 9.50 -20.02
C ASN A 656 1.93 9.65 -21.54
N GLY A 657 2.78 8.86 -22.21
CA GLY A 657 2.97 8.95 -23.67
C GLY A 657 3.63 10.24 -24.15
N VAL A 658 4.28 11.00 -23.27
CA VAL A 658 4.99 12.22 -23.64
C VAL A 658 6.17 11.86 -24.54
N LEU A 659 6.16 12.40 -25.76
CA LEU A 659 7.23 12.19 -26.73
C LEU A 659 8.33 13.26 -26.59
N ILE A 660 9.53 12.84 -26.26
CA ILE A 660 10.74 13.66 -26.32
C ILE A 660 11.32 13.52 -27.73
N PRO A 661 11.46 14.62 -28.50
CA PRO A 661 11.99 14.56 -29.85
C PRO A 661 13.47 14.09 -29.89
N ALA A 662 13.85 13.51 -31.03
CA ALA A 662 15.25 13.14 -31.25
C ALA A 662 16.15 14.39 -31.33
N GLY A 663 17.41 14.25 -30.89
CA GLY A 663 18.44 15.30 -31.01
C GLY A 663 18.41 16.35 -29.90
N GLN A 664 17.58 16.22 -28.89
CA GLN A 664 17.62 17.06 -27.70
C GLN A 664 18.87 16.78 -26.86
N THR A 665 19.26 17.76 -26.05
CA THR A 665 20.32 17.61 -25.05
C THR A 665 19.84 16.80 -23.85
N ALA A 666 20.75 16.13 -23.14
CA ALA A 666 20.42 15.41 -21.93
C ALA A 666 19.74 16.29 -20.86
N ALA A 667 20.09 17.57 -20.77
CA ALA A 667 19.46 18.49 -19.82
C ALA A 667 17.99 18.81 -20.19
N GLN A 668 17.68 18.92 -21.50
CA GLN A 668 16.30 19.12 -21.95
C GLN A 668 15.44 17.86 -21.69
N ASP A 669 15.95 16.70 -22.06
CA ASP A 669 15.26 15.42 -21.82
C ASP A 669 15.02 15.19 -20.33
N PHE A 670 16.02 15.45 -19.51
CA PHE A 670 15.99 15.33 -18.06
C PHE A 670 14.91 16.24 -17.44
N SER A 671 14.93 17.55 -17.77
CA SER A 671 13.94 18.50 -17.25
C SER A 671 12.52 18.10 -17.65
N THR A 672 12.30 17.77 -18.93
CA THR A 672 10.99 17.33 -19.43
C THR A 672 10.50 16.08 -18.68
N THR A 673 11.38 15.12 -18.42
CA THR A 673 11.02 13.87 -17.72
C THR A 673 10.65 14.14 -16.27
N LEU A 674 11.45 14.91 -15.54
CA LEU A 674 11.16 15.23 -14.14
C LEU A 674 9.91 16.11 -14.00
N ASP A 675 9.67 17.03 -14.94
CA ASP A 675 8.45 17.84 -14.97
C ASP A 675 7.22 16.96 -15.24
N THR A 676 7.32 15.98 -16.13
CA THR A 676 6.26 15.02 -16.42
C THR A 676 5.93 14.16 -15.19
N ILE A 677 6.95 13.65 -14.50
CA ILE A 677 6.78 12.90 -13.26
C ILE A 677 6.16 13.80 -12.18
N PHE A 678 6.73 14.97 -11.93
CA PHE A 678 6.27 15.89 -10.89
C PHE A 678 4.80 16.32 -11.08
N ASN A 679 4.37 16.53 -12.31
CA ASN A 679 3.01 16.94 -12.63
C ASN A 679 2.01 15.77 -12.67
N HIS A 680 2.47 14.51 -12.51
CA HIS A 680 1.58 13.38 -12.47
C HIS A 680 0.63 13.46 -11.27
N PRO A 681 -0.68 13.17 -11.43
CA PRO A 681 -1.68 13.28 -10.36
C PRO A 681 -1.35 12.48 -9.10
N ASN A 682 -0.71 11.33 -9.28
CA ASN A 682 -0.37 10.42 -8.18
C ASN A 682 0.68 10.94 -7.21
N VAL A 683 1.52 11.89 -7.62
CA VAL A 683 2.65 12.33 -6.75
C VAL A 683 2.14 12.83 -5.40
N GLY A 684 1.09 13.67 -5.41
CA GLY A 684 0.50 14.17 -4.18
C GLY A 684 0.06 13.06 -3.21
N PRO A 685 -0.93 12.22 -3.58
CA PRO A 685 -1.45 11.19 -2.68
C PRO A 685 -0.41 10.12 -2.32
N PHE A 686 0.44 9.71 -3.24
CA PHE A 686 1.47 8.70 -3.00
C PHE A 686 2.52 9.20 -2.00
N PHE A 687 3.10 10.36 -2.26
CA PHE A 687 4.14 10.96 -1.41
C PHE A 687 3.60 11.34 -0.03
N CYS A 688 2.44 12.02 0.02
CA CYS A 688 1.85 12.48 1.27
C CYS A 688 1.45 11.31 2.18
N LYS A 689 0.86 10.23 1.64
CA LYS A 689 0.54 9.01 2.39
C LYS A 689 1.78 8.46 3.09
N GLN A 690 2.87 8.28 2.35
CA GLN A 690 4.11 7.74 2.92
C GLN A 690 4.69 8.65 4.00
N LEU A 691 4.71 9.97 3.78
CA LEU A 691 5.25 10.90 4.77
C LEU A 691 4.40 10.95 6.04
N ILE A 692 3.06 10.86 5.93
CA ILE A 692 2.16 10.72 7.09
C ILE A 692 2.46 9.43 7.86
N GLN A 693 2.64 8.31 7.14
CA GLN A 693 2.92 7.02 7.77
C GLN A 693 4.22 7.05 8.58
N ARG A 694 5.26 7.74 8.09
CA ARG A 694 6.55 7.84 8.78
C ARG A 694 6.53 8.83 9.95
N LEU A 695 5.66 9.83 9.94
CA LEU A 695 5.67 10.89 10.96
C LEU A 695 4.56 10.73 12.01
N VAL A 696 3.39 10.18 11.67
CA VAL A 696 2.20 10.31 12.51
C VAL A 696 1.45 9.00 12.77
N THR A 697 1.12 8.22 11.74
CA THR A 697 0.27 7.03 11.90
C THR A 697 0.41 6.06 10.73
N SER A 698 0.48 4.76 11.01
CA SER A 698 0.54 3.71 9.97
C SER A 698 -0.72 3.67 9.10
N ASN A 699 -1.86 4.13 9.62
CA ASN A 699 -3.16 4.06 8.95
C ASN A 699 -3.81 5.45 8.84
N PRO A 700 -3.29 6.34 7.99
CA PRO A 700 -3.91 7.64 7.77
C PRO A 700 -5.31 7.48 7.16
N SER A 701 -6.28 8.24 7.66
CA SER A 701 -7.61 8.24 7.06
C SER A 701 -7.59 8.79 5.63
N PRO A 702 -8.50 8.36 4.75
CA PRO A 702 -8.65 8.95 3.42
C PRO A 702 -8.79 10.48 3.46
N GLY A 703 -9.52 11.00 4.45
CA GLY A 703 -9.67 12.45 4.65
C GLY A 703 -8.35 13.15 4.98
N TYR A 704 -7.51 12.55 5.78
CA TYR A 704 -6.18 13.08 6.12
C TYR A 704 -5.28 13.15 4.86
N ILE A 705 -5.18 12.04 4.14
CA ILE A 705 -4.39 12.00 2.90
C ILE A 705 -4.90 13.05 1.91
N TYR A 706 -6.23 13.16 1.73
CA TYR A 706 -6.83 14.15 0.83
C TYR A 706 -6.44 15.59 1.19
N ARG A 707 -6.55 16.00 2.46
CA ARG A 707 -6.24 17.36 2.89
C ARG A 707 -4.76 17.71 2.69
N VAL A 708 -3.85 16.78 3.03
CA VAL A 708 -2.41 16.98 2.83
C VAL A 708 -2.05 16.97 1.34
N THR A 709 -2.68 16.10 0.54
CA THR A 709 -2.54 16.08 -0.91
C THR A 709 -2.99 17.40 -1.55
N ALA A 710 -4.09 17.99 -1.09
CA ALA A 710 -4.56 19.28 -1.56
C ALA A 710 -3.50 20.39 -1.33
N VAL A 711 -2.85 20.39 -0.15
CA VAL A 711 -1.73 21.32 0.16
C VAL A 711 -0.50 21.03 -0.71
N PHE A 712 -0.17 19.76 -0.96
CA PHE A 712 0.91 19.41 -1.90
C PHE A 712 0.62 19.94 -3.31
N ASN A 713 -0.61 19.80 -3.79
CA ASN A 713 -1.02 20.27 -5.12
C ASN A 713 -1.06 21.79 -5.21
N ASN A 714 -1.40 22.48 -4.13
CA ASN A 714 -1.41 23.94 -4.04
C ASN A 714 -1.29 24.37 -2.56
N ASN A 715 -0.19 25.02 -2.20
CA ASN A 715 0.07 25.52 -0.86
C ASN A 715 -0.78 26.75 -0.45
N GLY A 716 -1.81 27.12 -1.22
CA GLY A 716 -2.60 28.33 -1.06
C GLY A 716 -2.02 29.58 -1.75
N GLN A 717 -0.83 29.47 -2.36
CA GLN A 717 -0.16 30.54 -3.11
C GLN A 717 0.09 30.13 -4.58
N GLY A 718 -0.53 29.04 -5.03
CA GLY A 718 -0.36 28.52 -6.39
C GLY A 718 0.91 27.68 -6.59
N VAL A 719 1.60 27.28 -5.52
CA VAL A 719 2.82 26.46 -5.61
C VAL A 719 2.51 25.02 -5.32
N ARG A 720 2.84 24.11 -6.28
CA ARG A 720 2.82 22.66 -6.10
C ARG A 720 4.13 22.18 -5.50
N GLY A 721 4.06 21.18 -4.63
CA GLY A 721 5.22 20.47 -4.07
C GLY A 721 6.00 21.27 -3.02
N ASP A 722 5.37 22.25 -2.36
CA ASP A 722 5.96 22.98 -1.22
C ASP A 722 5.99 22.09 0.02
N LEU A 723 7.14 21.44 0.28
CA LEU A 723 7.29 20.50 1.39
C LEU A 723 7.20 21.16 2.76
N LYS A 724 7.55 22.44 2.89
CA LYS A 724 7.34 23.20 4.13
C LYS A 724 5.84 23.26 4.47
N ALA A 725 5.02 23.59 3.49
CA ALA A 725 3.55 23.63 3.65
C ALA A 725 2.98 22.23 3.93
N VAL A 726 3.49 21.20 3.23
CA VAL A 726 3.08 19.81 3.42
C VAL A 726 3.39 19.31 4.84
N VAL A 727 4.60 19.52 5.33
CA VAL A 727 5.00 19.14 6.70
C VAL A 727 4.14 19.84 7.75
N ARG A 728 3.87 21.15 7.59
CA ARG A 728 2.93 21.86 8.46
C ARG A 728 1.53 21.25 8.40
N ALA A 729 1.02 20.94 7.21
CA ALA A 729 -0.29 20.34 7.04
C ALA A 729 -0.37 18.96 7.71
N ILE A 730 0.66 18.13 7.58
CA ILE A 730 0.72 16.81 8.25
C ILE A 730 0.63 17.01 9.78
N LEU A 731 1.51 17.82 10.36
CA LEU A 731 1.61 17.94 11.81
C LEU A 731 0.45 18.70 12.45
N MET A 732 -0.26 19.55 11.70
CA MET A 732 -1.37 20.36 12.19
C MET A 732 -2.73 19.82 11.80
N ASP A 733 -2.80 18.69 11.11
CA ASP A 733 -4.08 18.12 10.69
C ASP A 733 -4.92 17.66 11.90
N TYR A 734 -6.25 17.68 11.72
CA TYR A 734 -7.20 17.20 12.72
C TYR A 734 -6.94 15.76 13.17
N ASP A 735 -6.55 14.87 12.22
CA ASP A 735 -6.27 13.46 12.53
C ASP A 735 -5.01 13.32 13.39
N ALA A 736 -4.04 14.24 13.24
CA ALA A 736 -2.86 14.30 14.09
C ALA A 736 -3.12 14.96 15.45
N ARG A 737 -3.98 15.97 15.54
CA ARG A 737 -4.18 16.85 16.73
C ARG A 737 -5.53 16.68 17.42
N GLY A 738 -6.57 16.29 16.68
CA GLY A 738 -7.96 16.21 17.18
C GLY A 738 -8.29 14.92 17.93
N SER A 739 -9.60 14.64 18.06
CA SER A 739 -10.11 13.45 18.76
C SER A 739 -9.91 12.15 17.96
N ALA A 740 -9.64 12.21 16.65
CA ALA A 740 -9.35 11.05 15.81
C ALA A 740 -8.10 10.28 16.25
N LYS A 741 -7.21 10.94 17.00
CA LYS A 741 -5.98 10.34 17.57
C LYS A 741 -6.20 9.12 18.47
N THR A 742 -7.42 8.89 18.95
CA THR A 742 -7.77 7.75 19.83
C THR A 742 -8.53 6.64 19.12
N GLY A 743 -8.73 6.78 17.79
CA GLY A 743 -9.42 5.78 16.97
C GLY A 743 -8.68 4.45 16.89
N GLN A 744 -9.40 3.41 16.48
CA GLN A 744 -8.78 2.13 16.15
C GLN A 744 -7.83 2.32 14.96
N GLY A 745 -6.60 1.79 15.05
CA GLY A 745 -5.55 1.98 14.04
C GLY A 745 -4.81 3.32 14.11
N ALA A 746 -5.12 4.20 15.09
CA ALA A 746 -4.37 5.43 15.29
C ALA A 746 -2.97 5.16 15.85
N GLY A 747 -1.99 5.93 15.36
CA GLY A 747 -0.59 5.82 15.74
C GLY A 747 0.19 4.80 14.91
N HIS A 748 1.41 4.53 15.34
CA HIS A 748 2.32 3.56 14.74
C HIS A 748 3.25 2.96 15.80
N GLU A 749 3.91 1.84 15.49
CA GLU A 749 4.99 1.36 16.34
C GLU A 749 6.19 2.30 16.20
N ARG A 750 6.77 2.74 17.32
CA ARG A 750 8.01 3.52 17.29
C ARG A 750 9.15 2.66 16.78
N GLU A 751 9.77 3.10 15.72
CA GLU A 751 10.97 2.48 15.17
C GLU A 751 12.06 2.34 16.25
N PRO A 752 12.83 1.26 16.26
CA PRO A 752 13.86 1.03 17.26
C PRO A 752 14.88 2.17 17.39
N VAL A 753 15.29 2.80 16.27
CA VAL A 753 16.19 3.97 16.30
C VAL A 753 15.52 5.17 16.95
N ILE A 754 14.21 5.39 16.73
CA ILE A 754 13.43 6.47 17.34
C ILE A 754 13.24 6.20 18.85
N ARG A 755 13.05 4.95 19.28
CA ARG A 755 12.98 4.59 20.71
C ARG A 755 14.27 4.97 21.44
N LEU A 756 15.44 4.69 20.84
CA LEU A 756 16.73 5.05 21.43
C LEU A 756 16.94 6.58 21.44
N THR A 757 16.64 7.28 20.35
CA THR A 757 16.80 8.76 20.34
C THR A 757 15.86 9.43 21.34
N ASN A 758 14.62 8.94 21.49
CA ASN A 758 13.70 9.41 22.53
C ASN A 758 14.31 9.27 23.93
N LEU A 759 14.87 8.09 24.25
CA LEU A 759 15.55 7.87 25.54
C LEU A 759 16.70 8.85 25.76
N LEU A 760 17.58 8.96 24.77
CA LEU A 760 18.78 9.81 24.89
C LEU A 760 18.44 11.31 25.02
N ARG A 761 17.42 11.76 24.29
CA ARG A 761 16.95 13.16 24.36
C ARG A 761 16.18 13.47 25.64
N ALA A 762 15.24 12.62 26.02
CA ALA A 762 14.41 12.80 27.22
C ALA A 762 15.27 13.00 28.49
N PHE A 763 16.37 12.27 28.58
CA PHE A 763 17.26 12.33 29.75
C PHE A 763 18.59 13.08 29.49
N ASN A 764 18.58 14.03 28.56
CA ASN A 764 19.72 14.92 28.27
C ASN A 764 21.06 14.17 28.24
N ALA A 765 21.11 13.09 27.43
CA ALA A 765 22.31 12.28 27.30
C ALA A 765 23.52 13.11 26.84
N SER A 766 24.70 12.75 27.31
CA SER A 766 25.95 13.44 26.97
C SER A 766 27.09 12.46 26.79
N SER A 767 28.08 12.89 26.01
CA SER A 767 29.35 12.21 25.85
C SER A 767 30.52 13.21 26.06
N PRO A 768 31.71 12.74 26.45
CA PRO A 768 32.89 13.64 26.74
C PRO A 768 33.31 14.48 25.56
N ASP A 769 33.21 13.97 24.32
CA ASP A 769 33.62 14.67 23.11
C ASP A 769 32.45 15.33 22.36
N GLY A 770 31.23 15.25 22.90
CA GLY A 770 30.01 15.79 22.31
C GLY A 770 29.45 14.97 21.15
N LYS A 771 30.02 13.79 20.83
CA LYS A 771 29.55 12.90 19.78
C LYS A 771 28.76 11.73 20.35
N PHE A 772 27.75 11.30 19.64
CA PHE A 772 26.94 10.16 20.02
C PHE A 772 27.32 8.94 19.17
N SER A 773 28.37 8.25 19.61
CA SER A 773 28.92 7.06 18.94
C SER A 773 28.12 5.80 19.30
N VAL A 774 26.91 5.65 18.76
CA VAL A 774 26.09 4.45 18.89
C VAL A 774 26.66 3.35 17.99
N ARG A 775 26.83 2.15 18.53
CA ARG A 775 27.45 1.02 17.81
C ARG A 775 26.50 -0.15 17.70
N ASN A 776 26.63 -0.94 16.62
CA ASN A 776 25.86 -2.17 16.36
C ASN A 776 24.33 -1.92 16.31
N ALA A 777 23.88 -0.74 15.88
CA ALA A 777 22.47 -0.43 15.77
C ALA A 777 21.76 -1.43 14.84
N TYR A 778 22.27 -1.64 13.62
CA TYR A 778 21.69 -2.61 12.69
C TYR A 778 21.53 -4.02 13.28
N THR A 779 22.57 -4.53 13.97
CA THR A 779 22.54 -5.88 14.55
C THR A 779 21.51 -6.02 15.69
N ASN A 780 21.32 -4.93 16.49
CA ASN A 780 20.43 -4.99 17.64
C ASN A 780 18.99 -4.57 17.34
N PHE A 781 18.79 -3.71 16.33
CA PHE A 781 17.51 -3.11 16.02
C PHE A 781 16.91 -3.61 14.71
N ALA A 782 17.69 -4.32 13.88
CA ALA A 782 17.42 -4.59 12.46
C ALA A 782 17.21 -3.30 11.64
N GLU A 783 17.69 -2.17 12.16
CA GLU A 783 17.52 -0.85 11.60
C GLU A 783 18.73 0.04 11.90
N GLU A 784 19.20 0.77 10.91
CA GLU A 784 20.23 1.79 11.02
C GLU A 784 20.15 2.74 9.84
N ALA A 785 20.14 4.04 10.06
CA ALA A 785 20.00 5.01 8.99
C ALA A 785 21.03 4.79 7.86
N MET A 786 20.61 4.86 6.62
CA MET A 786 21.43 4.59 5.42
C MET A 786 22.03 3.17 5.36
N HIS A 787 21.42 2.19 6.02
CA HIS A 787 21.87 0.79 6.05
C HIS A 787 20.72 -0.19 5.82
N SER A 788 19.76 0.17 5.00
CA SER A 788 18.66 -0.73 4.64
C SER A 788 19.15 -1.96 3.87
N PRO A 789 18.50 -3.13 4.00
CA PRO A 789 18.88 -4.35 3.29
C PRO A 789 18.66 -4.26 1.78
N THR A 790 17.66 -3.52 1.34
CA THR A 790 17.28 -3.34 -0.08
C THR A 790 16.77 -1.92 -0.35
N VAL A 791 16.45 -1.62 -1.62
CA VAL A 791 15.78 -0.37 -2.02
C VAL A 791 14.36 -0.23 -1.43
N PHE A 792 13.77 -1.33 -0.96
CA PHE A 792 12.45 -1.33 -0.30
C PHE A 792 12.49 -0.97 1.19
N ASN A 793 13.63 -0.47 1.67
CA ASN A 793 13.87 -0.10 3.07
C ASN A 793 13.89 -1.31 4.03
N PHE A 794 13.65 -1.09 5.31
CA PHE A 794 13.61 -2.09 6.37
C PHE A 794 12.30 -2.85 6.41
N PHE A 795 11.20 -2.19 6.06
CA PHE A 795 9.84 -2.72 6.07
C PHE A 795 8.97 -2.09 4.98
N SER A 796 7.98 -2.84 4.48
CA SER A 796 7.02 -2.33 3.50
C SER A 796 6.02 -1.37 4.16
N PRO A 797 5.65 -0.25 3.53
CA PRO A 797 4.65 0.68 4.06
C PRO A 797 3.25 0.05 4.21
N ASP A 798 2.98 -1.02 3.46
CA ASP A 798 1.70 -1.73 3.48
C ASP A 798 1.78 -3.08 4.21
N TYR A 799 2.87 -3.33 4.98
CA TYR A 799 2.98 -4.55 5.77
C TYR A 799 1.88 -4.61 6.83
N MET A 800 1.29 -5.78 6.98
CA MET A 800 0.26 -6.09 7.98
C MET A 800 0.74 -7.26 8.84
N ALA A 801 0.95 -7.01 10.14
CA ALA A 801 1.36 -8.07 11.05
C ALA A 801 0.26 -9.14 11.16
N PRO A 802 0.61 -10.44 11.10
CA PRO A 802 -0.36 -11.52 11.20
C PRO A 802 -1.19 -11.48 12.49
N GLY A 803 -2.46 -11.86 12.41
CA GLY A 803 -3.37 -11.91 13.56
C GLY A 803 -4.37 -10.75 13.60
N ALA A 804 -4.57 -10.12 14.75
CA ALA A 804 -5.60 -9.11 14.96
C ALA A 804 -5.45 -7.86 14.06
N ILE A 805 -4.22 -7.47 13.74
CA ILE A 805 -3.93 -6.30 12.90
C ILE A 805 -4.37 -6.58 11.46
N THR A 806 -3.94 -7.72 10.89
CA THR A 806 -4.38 -8.16 9.55
C THR A 806 -5.89 -8.37 9.51
N ALA A 807 -6.48 -8.98 10.55
CA ALA A 807 -7.92 -9.19 10.62
C ALA A 807 -8.71 -7.86 10.65
N ALA A 808 -8.11 -6.80 11.18
CA ALA A 808 -8.69 -5.46 11.18
C ALA A 808 -8.41 -4.66 9.88
N GLY A 809 -7.69 -5.24 8.91
CA GLY A 809 -7.29 -4.56 7.67
C GLY A 809 -6.35 -3.38 7.88
N LEU A 810 -5.54 -3.42 8.96
CA LEU A 810 -4.65 -2.32 9.34
C LEU A 810 -3.20 -2.61 8.93
N ASN A 811 -2.54 -1.59 8.42
CA ASN A 811 -1.10 -1.62 8.18
C ASN A 811 -0.33 -1.46 9.51
N SER A 812 0.81 -2.10 9.58
CA SER A 812 1.75 -2.04 10.72
C SER A 812 3.19 -2.17 10.21
N PRO A 813 3.69 -1.19 9.43
CA PRO A 813 4.95 -1.29 8.70
C PRO A 813 6.12 -1.72 9.59
N GLU A 814 6.30 -1.06 10.72
CA GLU A 814 7.43 -1.24 11.64
C GLU A 814 7.46 -2.62 12.29
N PHE A 815 6.30 -3.30 12.39
CA PHE A 815 6.24 -4.70 12.83
C PHE A 815 6.97 -5.66 11.87
N GLY A 816 7.29 -5.25 10.66
CA GLY A 816 8.11 -6.02 9.73
C GLY A 816 9.51 -6.35 10.25
N ILE A 817 10.05 -5.52 11.16
CA ILE A 817 11.34 -5.75 11.82
C ILE A 817 11.21 -6.12 13.30
N THR A 818 10.00 -6.20 13.85
CA THR A 818 9.74 -6.59 15.22
C THR A 818 9.59 -8.12 15.31
N THR A 819 10.71 -8.79 15.54
CA THR A 819 10.82 -10.25 15.67
C THR A 819 11.11 -10.64 17.11
N GLU A 820 10.99 -11.94 17.46
CA GLU A 820 11.37 -12.46 18.78
C GLU A 820 12.83 -12.09 19.14
N THR A 821 13.72 -12.07 18.14
CA THR A 821 15.12 -11.69 18.34
C THR A 821 15.26 -10.20 18.61
N THR A 822 14.65 -9.35 17.77
CA THR A 822 14.80 -7.88 17.88
C THR A 822 14.16 -7.34 19.15
N VAL A 823 13.02 -7.88 19.60
CA VAL A 823 12.40 -7.50 20.89
C VAL A 823 13.39 -7.70 22.06
N VAL A 824 14.11 -8.82 22.08
CA VAL A 824 15.09 -9.12 23.14
C VAL A 824 16.35 -8.27 22.99
N THR A 825 16.89 -8.14 21.77
CA THR A 825 18.14 -7.37 21.56
C THR A 825 17.94 -5.87 21.82
N ILE A 826 16.80 -5.30 21.42
CA ILE A 826 16.42 -3.92 21.71
C ILE A 826 16.34 -3.69 23.23
N ALA A 827 15.61 -4.57 23.96
CA ALA A 827 15.46 -4.46 25.41
C ALA A 827 16.83 -4.51 26.13
N ASN A 828 17.72 -5.40 25.70
CA ASN A 828 19.07 -5.51 26.24
C ASN A 828 19.93 -4.28 25.93
N TYR A 829 19.78 -3.71 24.73
CA TYR A 829 20.52 -2.51 24.34
C TYR A 829 20.06 -1.28 25.13
N LEU A 830 18.75 -1.10 25.29
CA LEU A 830 18.16 -0.06 26.13
C LEU A 830 18.53 -0.23 27.62
N ASN A 831 18.60 -1.47 28.10
CA ASN A 831 19.12 -1.77 29.44
C ASN A 831 20.55 -1.24 29.61
N SER A 832 21.42 -1.50 28.64
CA SER A 832 22.82 -1.01 28.68
C SER A 832 22.88 0.52 28.69
N ALA A 833 22.01 1.20 27.92
CA ALA A 833 21.93 2.66 27.92
C ALA A 833 21.56 3.25 29.29
N ILE A 834 20.65 2.57 30.03
CA ILE A 834 20.14 3.05 31.32
C ILE A 834 21.05 2.69 32.48
N TYR A 835 21.50 1.44 32.53
CA TYR A 835 22.22 0.92 33.70
C TYR A 835 23.74 1.08 33.59
N SER A 836 24.27 1.29 32.39
CA SER A 836 25.69 1.44 32.13
C SER A 836 25.98 2.69 31.27
N TYR A 837 26.37 2.49 30.02
CA TYR A 837 26.61 3.54 29.00
C TYR A 837 26.58 2.90 27.62
N LEU A 838 26.44 3.75 26.58
CA LEU A 838 26.65 3.36 25.19
C LEU A 838 27.99 3.93 24.66
N GLY A 839 28.38 3.45 23.48
CA GLY A 839 29.60 3.91 22.80
C GLY A 839 30.88 3.29 23.34
N PRO A 840 32.03 3.70 22.79
CA PRO A 840 33.35 3.26 23.23
C PRO A 840 33.69 3.76 24.65
N SER A 841 34.57 3.05 25.35
CA SER A 841 34.93 3.39 26.73
C SER A 841 35.61 4.77 26.90
N SER A 842 36.17 5.31 25.82
CA SER A 842 36.74 6.68 25.79
C SER A 842 35.66 7.76 25.69
N ASP A 843 34.50 7.45 25.06
CA ASP A 843 33.47 8.41 24.69
C ASP A 843 32.08 7.88 25.08
N ARG A 844 31.94 7.62 26.39
CA ARG A 844 30.74 7.02 26.97
C ARG A 844 29.54 7.95 26.87
N ILE A 845 28.47 7.49 26.21
CA ILE A 845 27.17 8.16 26.21
C ILE A 845 26.45 7.79 27.50
N THR A 846 26.13 8.76 28.35
CA THR A 846 25.47 8.57 29.64
C THR A 846 24.24 9.45 29.78
N LEU A 847 23.20 8.95 30.45
CA LEU A 847 21.97 9.68 30.75
C LEU A 847 22.15 10.58 31.98
N ASN A 848 21.55 11.75 31.98
CA ASN A 848 21.43 12.60 33.16
C ASN A 848 20.12 12.32 33.87
N LEU A 849 20.15 11.55 34.93
CA LEU A 849 18.95 11.13 35.69
C LEU A 849 18.79 11.91 37.01
N THR A 850 19.41 13.07 37.12
CA THR A 850 19.38 13.85 38.38
C THR A 850 17.99 14.24 38.82
N ASN A 851 17.14 14.66 37.88
CA ASN A 851 15.75 15.00 38.11
C ASN A 851 14.92 13.77 38.56
N GLU A 852 15.04 12.66 37.83
CA GLU A 852 14.30 11.41 38.10
C GLU A 852 14.72 10.81 39.45
N GLN A 853 15.98 10.90 39.82
CA GLN A 853 16.47 10.47 41.13
C GLN A 853 15.92 11.35 42.27
N ALA A 854 15.77 12.65 42.07
CA ALA A 854 15.11 13.54 43.03
C ALA A 854 13.61 13.19 43.19
N LEU A 855 12.90 12.87 42.11
CA LEU A 855 11.50 12.46 42.13
C LEU A 855 11.31 11.06 42.69
N ALA A 856 12.33 10.21 42.69
CA ALA A 856 12.24 8.80 43.11
C ALA A 856 11.94 8.58 44.60
N ALA A 857 11.99 9.65 45.44
CA ALA A 857 11.50 9.60 46.81
C ALA A 857 10.00 9.27 46.88
N ASP A 858 9.22 9.77 45.88
CA ASP A 858 7.80 9.50 45.69
C ASP A 858 7.58 8.75 44.37
N PRO A 859 7.33 7.42 44.38
CA PRO A 859 7.09 6.64 43.17
C PRO A 859 5.96 7.15 42.29
N VAL A 860 4.94 7.81 42.90
CA VAL A 860 3.80 8.37 42.13
C VAL A 860 4.27 9.55 41.28
N GLN A 861 5.02 10.49 41.87
CA GLN A 861 5.56 11.65 41.14
C GLN A 861 6.52 11.22 40.05
N LEU A 862 7.39 10.24 40.30
CA LEU A 862 8.32 9.71 39.30
C LEU A 862 7.57 9.11 38.10
N VAL A 863 6.57 8.25 38.32
CA VAL A 863 5.80 7.60 37.25
C VAL A 863 4.98 8.62 36.48
N ASP A 864 4.38 9.62 37.15
CA ASP A 864 3.62 10.67 36.49
C ASP A 864 4.49 11.57 35.63
N HIS A 865 5.72 11.90 36.08
CA HIS A 865 6.71 12.61 35.28
C HIS A 865 7.10 11.81 34.02
N LEU A 866 7.42 10.50 34.16
CA LEU A 866 7.75 9.65 33.01
C LEU A 866 6.59 9.49 32.04
N ASN A 867 5.35 9.42 32.54
CA ASN A 867 4.14 9.42 31.72
C ASN A 867 4.04 10.70 30.88
N SER A 868 4.30 11.85 31.50
CA SER A 868 4.27 13.15 30.79
C SER A 868 5.38 13.26 29.75
N LEU A 869 6.62 12.92 30.11
CA LEU A 869 7.80 13.11 29.27
C LEU A 869 7.88 12.10 28.12
N LEU A 870 7.63 10.82 28.40
CA LEU A 870 7.84 9.72 27.42
C LEU A 870 6.58 9.29 26.71
N MET A 871 5.42 9.43 27.34
CA MET A 871 4.16 8.84 26.85
C MET A 871 3.06 9.89 26.59
N ALA A 872 3.38 11.18 26.64
CA ALA A 872 2.41 12.24 26.40
C ALA A 872 1.08 12.05 27.20
N ASN A 873 1.20 11.58 28.44
CA ASN A 873 0.10 11.25 29.36
C ASN A 873 -0.87 10.13 28.86
N ASN A 874 -0.41 9.25 27.97
CA ASN A 874 -1.20 8.13 27.44
C ASN A 874 -1.03 6.81 28.22
N MET A 875 -0.30 6.80 29.33
CA MET A 875 -0.13 5.61 30.17
C MET A 875 -1.48 5.18 30.76
N SER A 876 -1.85 3.92 30.58
CA SER A 876 -3.06 3.36 31.17
C SER A 876 -2.99 3.34 32.70
N THR A 877 -4.15 3.43 33.36
CA THR A 877 -4.23 3.28 34.83
C THR A 877 -3.64 1.93 35.29
N GLY A 878 -3.82 0.87 34.50
CA GLY A 878 -3.25 -0.45 34.79
C GLY A 878 -1.73 -0.42 34.84
N MET A 879 -1.09 0.06 33.77
CA MET A 879 0.36 0.21 33.68
C MET A 879 0.91 1.11 34.80
N ARG A 880 0.28 2.27 35.01
CA ARG A 880 0.67 3.23 36.06
C ARG A 880 0.71 2.55 37.45
N ASN A 881 -0.32 1.82 37.82
CA ASN A 881 -0.39 1.12 39.10
C ASN A 881 0.68 0.02 39.22
N ILE A 882 0.93 -0.74 38.17
CA ILE A 882 1.98 -1.77 38.12
C ILE A 882 3.35 -1.13 38.37
N LEU A 883 3.64 -0.02 37.68
CA LEU A 883 4.91 0.69 37.82
C LEU A 883 5.12 1.23 39.22
N ILE A 884 4.12 1.94 39.79
CA ILE A 884 4.18 2.45 41.16
C ILE A 884 4.45 1.32 42.16
N ASN A 885 3.74 0.20 42.03
CA ASN A 885 3.93 -0.97 42.89
C ASN A 885 5.35 -1.54 42.75
N ALA A 886 5.84 -1.74 41.54
CA ALA A 886 7.19 -2.28 41.29
C ALA A 886 8.29 -1.37 41.88
N ILE A 887 8.20 -0.05 41.67
CA ILE A 887 9.18 0.93 42.16
C ILE A 887 9.11 1.05 43.68
N THR A 888 7.93 0.92 44.29
CA THR A 888 7.76 0.94 45.77
C THR A 888 8.48 -0.21 46.45
N GLN A 889 8.67 -1.35 45.78
CA GLN A 889 9.44 -2.48 46.32
C GLN A 889 10.95 -2.19 46.44
N ILE A 890 11.45 -1.22 45.67
CA ILE A 890 12.87 -0.81 45.74
C ILE A 890 13.04 0.13 46.95
N PRO A 891 14.07 -0.08 47.80
CA PRO A 891 14.25 0.75 49.00
C PRO A 891 14.35 2.25 48.67
N ALA A 892 13.71 3.10 49.48
CA ALA A 892 13.67 4.55 49.26
C ALA A 892 15.04 5.23 49.31
N ASN A 893 16.02 4.61 49.96
CA ASN A 893 17.42 5.06 50.04
C ASN A 893 18.22 4.70 48.75
N ASN A 894 17.60 4.05 47.77
CA ASN A 894 18.22 3.78 46.46
C ASN A 894 17.47 4.49 45.31
N PRO A 895 17.50 5.83 45.25
CA PRO A 895 16.78 6.60 44.24
C PRO A 895 17.28 6.35 42.81
N ALA A 896 18.56 6.03 42.66
CA ALA A 896 19.14 5.72 41.37
C ALA A 896 18.55 4.45 40.76
N GLU A 897 18.37 3.41 41.56
CA GLU A 897 17.75 2.15 41.10
C GLU A 897 16.26 2.34 40.80
N ARG A 898 15.54 3.12 41.66
CA ARG A 898 14.12 3.45 41.38
C ARG A 898 13.95 4.17 40.04
N ALA A 899 14.77 5.20 39.78
CA ALA A 899 14.73 5.97 38.54
C ALA A 899 15.03 5.07 37.31
N LYS A 900 16.13 4.31 37.38
CA LYS A 900 16.54 3.42 36.26
C LYS A 900 15.51 2.33 35.99
N THR A 901 14.98 1.69 37.04
CA THR A 901 13.95 0.66 36.89
C THR A 901 12.66 1.23 36.30
N ALA A 902 12.23 2.40 36.76
CA ALA A 902 11.05 3.07 36.23
C ALA A 902 11.18 3.35 34.72
N ILE A 903 12.30 3.96 34.31
CA ILE A 903 12.59 4.25 32.90
C ILE A 903 12.63 2.95 32.09
N TYR A 904 13.34 1.93 32.57
CA TYR A 904 13.47 0.67 31.84
C TYR A 904 12.11 -0.01 31.61
N LEU A 905 11.25 -0.04 32.63
CA LEU A 905 9.92 -0.64 32.51
C LEU A 905 9.00 0.16 31.56
N VAL A 906 9.10 1.49 31.59
CA VAL A 906 8.32 2.34 30.67
C VAL A 906 8.72 2.09 29.22
N ILE A 907 10.01 2.23 28.87
CA ILE A 907 10.46 2.18 27.46
C ILE A 907 10.39 0.80 26.82
N ASN A 908 10.27 -0.27 27.62
CA ASN A 908 10.06 -1.62 27.13
C ASN A 908 8.59 -2.06 27.21
N SER A 909 7.69 -1.19 27.64
CA SER A 909 6.26 -1.50 27.68
C SER A 909 5.63 -1.45 26.29
N PRO A 910 4.62 -2.29 26.02
CA PRO A 910 3.86 -2.20 24.77
C PRO A 910 3.18 -0.83 24.57
N GLU A 911 2.79 -0.17 25.68
CA GLU A 911 2.13 1.14 25.60
C GLU A 911 3.08 2.27 25.18
N PHE A 912 4.37 2.16 25.49
CA PHE A 912 5.39 3.10 25.00
C PHE A 912 5.81 2.79 23.56
N THR A 913 5.85 1.50 23.17
CA THR A 913 6.25 1.10 21.82
C THR A 913 5.29 1.62 20.76
N ILE A 914 4.02 1.83 21.09
CA ILE A 914 3.02 2.38 20.16
C ILE A 914 2.88 3.89 20.41
N ASP A 915 3.28 4.68 19.44
CA ASP A 915 3.07 6.15 19.44
C ASP A 915 1.65 6.47 18.97
N LYS A 916 0.85 7.13 19.84
CA LYS A 916 -0.56 7.43 19.58
C LYS A 916 -0.84 8.92 19.61
#